data_cd0618e1aebb459c3203e1adfe592b2d
#
_entry.id   cd0618e1aebb459c3203e1adfe592b2d
#
_cell.length_a   1.000
_cell.length_b   1.000
_cell.length_c   1.000
_cell.angle_alpha   90.00
_cell.angle_beta   90.00
_cell.angle_gamma   90.00
#
_symmetry.space_group_name_H-M   'P 1'
#
loop_
_entity.id
_entity.type
_entity.pdbx_description
1 polymer ?
#
loop_
_entity_poly.entity_id
_entity_poly.type
_entity_poly.pdbx_seq_one_letter_code
_entity_poly.pdbx_strand_id
1 'polypeptide(L)'
;MNDNNYNPNEIESKWYKKWECSGVFDSIPNKQKAFTITMPPPNVTGVLHMGHILNNTIQDAFIRYARMKNYNACWLPGMDHASIATENKVVSALQKKGIEKNDLSRTEFLKYVWDWKEKHGGIILKQLRYLGASCDWKRTKFTMDNDMSESVIDIFIDLYKKGVIYRGVRMVNWDSKAQTALSDEEVIYKETESTLYYIRYLIEGSNQFLEIATSRPETLLGDSAVCVNPNDQRYIHLRNKYVITPIIGRKIPIIFDDYVDSEFGSGVLKITPAHDINDYCIGLKYNLDIINILNNDGTVNELGGKFQGQDRFECRANILKELRELGLLVKEVPYINNIGYSERTNSIIEPKLSTQWFCKMNELAKPAINVVTNNQIKFYPDKYKNIYLHWMNNIKDWCISRQLWWGQRIPAYYIDNGEYVVAKDIEEAYIIFKQKYPDLSITDLKQDEDVLDTWFSSWLWPISSFGGIHDKNNEELKYYYPINVLVTAPDIIFFWVARMIMFGLYWKNEIPFEKVCFTGLVRDKSKRKMSKSLGNSPDPIDLINKYGADGVRVGMLLCAPAGTDIIFDEQQCLQGRNFVNKLWNAYKLINSWTVDNNLQQPTYSQQAIEWFTNLISYTQLEIEHNIENCRMSDALHNVYELIWDNFCPYYLEIIKPVDSKKIDKTTMESTNIIFSAILKFAHLFIPFVTEEIWARMKYNSSGLLATSKWDCNPIYDKYIIDQSEQLKCIISKIRKFRTDYKISHKESLKLIIRSNQRTFKIDIIKKMCNLSLVEYTDELVENSYSFIEYSSEFFITGYINRQNENLLDNIIDRIEYFKGFIRKIEEKLK
;
A
#
# COMPACT_ATOMS: atom_id res chain seq x y z
N MET A 1 -13.61 13.40 -38.34
CA MET A 1 -13.64 12.99 -36.93
C MET A 1 -14.09 14.16 -36.10
N ASN A 2 -15.12 13.99 -35.28
CA ASN A 2 -15.62 15.10 -34.42
C ASN A 2 -14.56 15.42 -33.35
N ASP A 3 -13.73 16.42 -33.62
CA ASP A 3 -12.61 16.91 -32.79
C ASP A 3 -13.06 17.58 -31.46
N ASN A 4 -14.31 17.43 -31.09
CA ASN A 4 -14.88 18.27 -30.04
C ASN A 4 -14.74 17.70 -28.60
N ASN A 5 -14.58 16.41 -28.41
CA ASN A 5 -14.53 15.82 -27.06
C ASN A 5 -13.27 14.97 -26.86
N TYR A 6 -12.70 15.03 -25.67
CA TYR A 6 -11.64 14.11 -25.24
C TYR A 6 -12.21 12.68 -25.13
N ASN A 7 -11.64 11.74 -25.90
CA ASN A 7 -11.99 10.32 -25.84
C ASN A 7 -10.81 9.53 -25.23
N PRO A 8 -10.87 9.15 -23.93
CA PRO A 8 -9.77 8.45 -23.27
C PRO A 8 -9.41 7.14 -23.97
N ASN A 9 -10.41 6.32 -24.33
CA ASN A 9 -10.16 4.96 -24.84
C ASN A 9 -9.31 4.91 -26.11
N GLU A 10 -9.50 5.87 -27.01
CA GLU A 10 -8.69 5.99 -28.23
C GLU A 10 -7.32 6.59 -27.95
N ILE A 11 -7.27 7.65 -27.14
CA ILE A 11 -6.07 8.44 -26.87
C ILE A 11 -5.08 7.64 -26.02
N GLU A 12 -5.54 6.97 -24.97
CA GLU A 12 -4.71 6.22 -24.03
C GLU A 12 -4.04 5.03 -24.72
N SER A 13 -4.77 4.25 -25.48
CA SER A 13 -4.23 3.13 -26.24
C SER A 13 -3.21 3.57 -27.30
N LYS A 14 -3.47 4.67 -28.02
CA LYS A 14 -2.57 5.28 -29.00
C LYS A 14 -1.23 5.69 -28.37
N TRP A 15 -1.30 6.44 -27.25
CA TRP A 15 -0.08 6.98 -26.63
C TRP A 15 0.72 5.91 -25.92
N TYR A 16 0.08 4.98 -25.23
CA TYR A 16 0.81 3.90 -24.58
C TYR A 16 1.63 3.08 -25.57
N LYS A 17 1.02 2.69 -26.68
CA LYS A 17 1.72 1.97 -27.76
C LYS A 17 2.90 2.80 -28.33
N LYS A 18 2.69 4.11 -28.50
CA LYS A 18 3.75 4.99 -29.02
C LYS A 18 4.92 5.12 -28.06
N TRP A 19 4.66 5.28 -26.76
CA TRP A 19 5.70 5.32 -25.73
C TRP A 19 6.49 4.02 -25.67
N GLU A 20 5.81 2.88 -25.62
CA GLU A 20 6.46 1.57 -25.58
C GLU A 20 7.31 1.31 -26.82
N CYS A 21 6.80 1.58 -28.02
CA CYS A 21 7.55 1.43 -29.27
C CYS A 21 8.74 2.39 -29.40
N SER A 22 8.68 3.57 -28.78
CA SER A 22 9.79 4.55 -28.82
C SER A 22 10.90 4.25 -27.83
N GLY A 23 10.71 3.29 -26.89
CA GLY A 23 11.67 2.95 -25.85
C GLY A 23 11.88 4.05 -24.81
N VAL A 24 10.96 5.00 -24.68
CA VAL A 24 11.09 6.14 -23.76
C VAL A 24 11.11 5.73 -22.27
N PHE A 25 10.70 4.52 -21.97
CA PHE A 25 10.72 3.96 -20.62
C PHE A 25 11.95 3.09 -20.33
N ASP A 26 12.71 2.76 -21.36
CA ASP A 26 13.91 1.92 -21.24
C ASP A 26 15.02 2.69 -20.51
N SER A 27 15.73 2.02 -19.63
CA SER A 27 16.87 2.57 -18.90
C SER A 27 18.12 1.70 -19.14
N ILE A 28 19.18 2.34 -19.58
CA ILE A 28 20.49 1.71 -19.79
C ILE A 28 21.52 2.56 -19.04
N PRO A 29 22.47 1.96 -18.28
CA PRO A 29 23.51 2.68 -17.59
C PRO A 29 24.24 3.69 -18.51
N ASN A 30 24.33 4.94 -18.08
CA ASN A 30 24.95 6.03 -18.81
C ASN A 30 25.59 7.06 -17.85
N LYS A 31 25.96 8.25 -18.34
CA LYS A 31 26.58 9.31 -17.53
C LYS A 31 25.59 10.10 -16.65
N GLN A 32 24.28 9.96 -16.86
CA GLN A 32 23.29 10.63 -16.03
C GLN A 32 23.21 9.93 -14.65
N LYS A 33 22.80 10.66 -13.63
CA LYS A 33 22.52 10.08 -12.31
C LYS A 33 21.29 9.15 -12.44
N ALA A 34 21.39 7.94 -11.90
CA ALA A 34 20.27 7.02 -11.86
C ALA A 34 19.19 7.50 -10.89
N PHE A 35 17.94 7.20 -11.20
CA PHE A 35 16.83 7.23 -10.27
C PHE A 35 16.06 5.92 -10.40
N THR A 36 16.17 5.09 -9.41
CA THR A 36 15.69 3.71 -9.46
C THR A 36 14.54 3.47 -8.49
N ILE A 37 13.49 2.83 -8.99
CA ILE A 37 12.41 2.24 -8.20
C ILE A 37 12.26 0.78 -8.61
N THR A 38 12.16 -0.12 -7.63
CA THR A 38 11.72 -1.49 -7.85
C THR A 38 10.27 -1.62 -7.39
N MET A 39 9.41 -2.08 -8.30
CA MET A 39 8.00 -2.28 -7.98
C MET A 39 7.85 -3.36 -6.91
N PRO A 40 7.02 -3.16 -5.86
CA PRO A 40 6.55 -4.27 -5.05
C PRO A 40 5.87 -5.30 -5.96
N PRO A 41 6.45 -6.49 -6.16
CA PRO A 41 5.96 -7.40 -7.19
C PRO A 41 4.56 -7.92 -6.82
N PRO A 42 3.52 -7.66 -7.62
CA PRO A 42 2.19 -8.16 -7.33
C PRO A 42 2.13 -9.69 -7.37
N ASN A 43 1.42 -10.28 -6.42
CA ASN A 43 1.17 -11.72 -6.36
C ASN A 43 0.36 -12.20 -7.57
N VAL A 44 0.77 -13.29 -8.22
CA VAL A 44 0.06 -13.91 -9.36
C VAL A 44 -1.24 -14.62 -8.96
N THR A 45 -1.89 -14.16 -7.90
CA THR A 45 -3.14 -14.71 -7.36
C THR A 45 -4.41 -14.24 -8.09
N GLY A 46 -4.27 -13.31 -9.04
CA GLY A 46 -5.40 -12.77 -9.85
C GLY A 46 -5.11 -11.36 -10.38
N VAL A 47 -6.17 -10.55 -10.57
CA VAL A 47 -6.11 -9.18 -11.11
C VAL A 47 -5.64 -8.16 -10.06
N LEU A 48 -5.22 -6.97 -10.46
CA LEU A 48 -4.90 -5.88 -9.53
C LEU A 48 -6.16 -5.38 -8.79
N HIS A 49 -6.00 -4.79 -7.62
CA HIS A 49 -7.05 -4.10 -6.86
C HIS A 49 -6.68 -2.62 -6.66
N MET A 50 -7.61 -1.81 -6.11
CA MET A 50 -7.42 -0.35 -6.02
C MET A 50 -6.18 0.06 -5.20
N GLY A 51 -5.74 -0.74 -4.22
CA GLY A 51 -4.47 -0.50 -3.52
C GLY A 51 -3.24 -0.58 -4.43
N HIS A 52 -3.23 -1.49 -5.41
CA HIS A 52 -2.17 -1.53 -6.42
C HIS A 52 -2.23 -0.33 -7.36
N ILE A 53 -3.45 0.13 -7.72
CA ILE A 53 -3.63 1.31 -8.57
C ILE A 53 -3.02 2.54 -7.89
N LEU A 54 -3.32 2.76 -6.60
CA LEU A 54 -2.72 3.86 -5.83
C LEU A 54 -1.19 3.75 -5.79
N ASN A 55 -0.68 2.60 -5.37
CA ASN A 55 0.75 2.37 -5.20
C ASN A 55 1.52 2.61 -6.50
N ASN A 56 1.05 2.05 -7.62
CA ASN A 56 1.70 2.20 -8.91
C ASN A 56 1.55 3.62 -9.49
N THR A 57 0.45 4.32 -9.20
CA THR A 57 0.29 5.73 -9.61
C THR A 57 1.32 6.63 -8.91
N ILE A 58 1.58 6.38 -7.61
CA ILE A 58 2.60 7.12 -6.86
C ILE A 58 4.01 6.84 -7.43
N GLN A 59 4.34 5.57 -7.69
CA GLN A 59 5.63 5.20 -8.28
C GLN A 59 5.82 5.84 -9.65
N ASP A 60 4.79 5.80 -10.51
CA ASP A 60 4.83 6.39 -11.84
C ASP A 60 5.05 7.91 -11.79
N ALA A 61 4.43 8.61 -10.83
CA ALA A 61 4.64 10.04 -10.64
C ALA A 61 6.11 10.36 -10.27
N PHE A 62 6.73 9.59 -9.37
CA PHE A 62 8.16 9.71 -9.06
C PHE A 62 9.04 9.49 -10.29
N ILE A 63 8.77 8.46 -11.05
CA ILE A 63 9.56 8.10 -12.25
C ILE A 63 9.44 9.16 -13.35
N ARG A 64 8.23 9.68 -13.60
CA ARG A 64 8.03 10.79 -14.56
C ARG A 64 8.70 12.06 -14.09
N TYR A 65 8.61 12.38 -12.80
CA TYR A 65 9.35 13.49 -12.21
C TYR A 65 10.87 13.34 -12.40
N ALA A 66 11.43 12.17 -12.11
CA ALA A 66 12.86 11.92 -12.27
C ALA A 66 13.31 12.08 -13.73
N ARG A 67 12.54 11.58 -14.72
CA ARG A 67 12.83 11.80 -16.14
C ARG A 67 12.86 13.29 -16.51
N MET A 68 11.89 14.07 -16.01
CA MET A 68 11.84 15.50 -16.25
C MET A 68 12.96 16.27 -15.55
N LYS A 69 13.49 15.76 -14.43
CA LYS A 69 14.68 16.29 -13.74
C LYS A 69 15.99 15.78 -14.34
N ASN A 70 15.94 15.15 -15.51
CA ASN A 70 17.10 14.67 -16.26
C ASN A 70 17.87 13.52 -15.59
N TYR A 71 17.20 12.72 -14.73
CA TYR A 71 17.76 11.45 -14.27
C TYR A 71 17.59 10.37 -15.34
N ASN A 72 18.46 9.37 -15.30
CA ASN A 72 18.22 8.10 -15.99
C ASN A 72 17.28 7.27 -15.08
N ALA A 73 15.98 7.37 -15.34
CA ALA A 73 14.96 6.79 -14.47
C ALA A 73 14.66 5.33 -14.85
N CYS A 74 14.91 4.42 -13.93
CA CYS A 74 14.61 3.00 -14.05
C CYS A 74 13.48 2.60 -13.11
N TRP A 75 12.35 2.19 -13.65
CA TRP A 75 11.28 1.56 -12.88
C TRP A 75 11.18 0.08 -13.27
N LEU A 76 11.72 -0.78 -12.40
CA LEU A 76 11.76 -2.22 -12.61
C LEU A 76 10.43 -2.86 -12.20
N PRO A 77 9.64 -3.43 -13.13
CA PRO A 77 8.43 -4.16 -12.83
C PRO A 77 8.72 -5.62 -12.50
N GLY A 78 7.81 -6.25 -11.75
CA GLY A 78 7.91 -7.68 -11.47
C GLY A 78 6.64 -8.30 -10.97
N MET A 79 6.70 -9.60 -10.70
CA MET A 79 5.61 -10.39 -10.16
C MET A 79 6.15 -11.37 -9.12
N ASP A 80 5.35 -11.64 -8.07
CA ASP A 80 5.67 -12.60 -7.04
C ASP A 80 4.89 -13.91 -7.24
N HIS A 81 5.57 -15.03 -7.05
CA HIS A 81 4.98 -16.37 -7.11
C HIS A 81 4.03 -16.63 -5.93
N ALA A 82 4.22 -15.95 -4.78
CA ALA A 82 3.31 -15.95 -3.62
C ALA A 82 2.90 -17.35 -3.15
N SER A 83 3.87 -18.22 -2.93
CA SER A 83 3.78 -19.66 -2.53
C SER A 83 2.40 -20.14 -2.07
N ILE A 84 2.06 -19.98 -0.79
CA ILE A 84 0.79 -20.44 -0.18
C ILE A 84 -0.43 -19.86 -0.90
N ALA A 85 -0.40 -18.56 -1.19
CA ALA A 85 -1.56 -17.87 -1.71
C ALA A 85 -1.92 -18.33 -3.14
N THR A 86 -0.91 -18.58 -3.98
CA THR A 86 -1.09 -19.06 -5.36
C THR A 86 -1.47 -20.54 -5.35
N GLU A 87 -0.78 -21.37 -4.57
CA GLU A 87 -1.09 -22.78 -4.45
C GLU A 87 -2.56 -23.00 -4.01
N ASN A 88 -3.03 -22.31 -2.97
CA ASN A 88 -4.42 -22.38 -2.52
C ASN A 88 -5.43 -21.97 -3.59
N LYS A 89 -5.10 -20.97 -4.43
CA LYS A 89 -5.98 -20.57 -5.55
C LYS A 89 -6.07 -21.66 -6.61
N VAL A 90 -4.95 -22.29 -6.95
CA VAL A 90 -4.91 -23.39 -7.92
C VAL A 90 -5.64 -24.62 -7.38
N VAL A 91 -5.37 -25.02 -6.12
CA VAL A 91 -6.09 -26.11 -5.47
C VAL A 91 -7.60 -25.88 -5.49
N SER A 92 -8.05 -24.70 -5.10
CA SER A 92 -9.47 -24.33 -5.13
C SER A 92 -10.08 -24.36 -6.56
N ALA A 93 -9.27 -24.02 -7.57
CA ALA A 93 -9.70 -24.07 -8.96
C ALA A 93 -9.77 -25.50 -9.49
N LEU A 94 -8.88 -26.39 -9.05
CA LEU A 94 -8.87 -27.83 -9.38
C LEU A 94 -10.05 -28.55 -8.71
N GLN A 95 -10.30 -28.28 -7.43
CA GLN A 95 -11.44 -28.82 -6.69
C GLN A 95 -12.79 -28.53 -7.36
N LYS A 96 -12.96 -27.32 -7.89
CA LYS A 96 -14.16 -26.97 -8.70
C LYS A 96 -14.30 -27.81 -9.99
N LYS A 97 -13.22 -28.43 -10.44
CA LYS A 97 -13.20 -29.36 -11.57
C LYS A 97 -13.26 -30.85 -11.14
N GLY A 98 -13.37 -31.11 -9.83
CA GLY A 98 -13.39 -32.47 -9.27
C GLY A 98 -12.01 -33.12 -9.21
N ILE A 99 -10.93 -32.36 -9.20
CA ILE A 99 -9.54 -32.86 -9.12
C ILE A 99 -8.99 -32.49 -7.75
N GLU A 100 -8.58 -33.47 -6.94
CA GLU A 100 -7.91 -33.25 -5.68
C GLU A 100 -6.38 -33.18 -5.89
N LYS A 101 -5.68 -32.35 -5.09
CA LYS A 101 -4.22 -32.24 -5.18
C LYS A 101 -3.51 -33.57 -4.94
N ASN A 102 -4.02 -34.37 -4.01
CA ASN A 102 -3.44 -35.65 -3.63
C ASN A 102 -3.54 -36.73 -4.73
N ASP A 103 -4.39 -36.53 -5.75
CA ASP A 103 -4.51 -37.42 -6.91
C ASP A 103 -3.42 -37.13 -7.97
N LEU A 104 -2.65 -36.03 -7.79
CA LEU A 104 -1.64 -35.57 -8.73
C LEU A 104 -0.22 -35.82 -8.19
N SER A 105 0.69 -36.09 -9.11
CA SER A 105 2.11 -35.96 -8.82
C SER A 105 2.51 -34.47 -8.71
N ARG A 106 3.60 -34.18 -8.01
CA ARG A 106 4.16 -32.82 -7.93
C ARG A 106 4.35 -32.20 -9.32
N THR A 107 4.87 -32.96 -10.28
CA THR A 107 5.13 -32.50 -11.64
C THR A 107 3.84 -32.12 -12.37
N GLU A 108 2.78 -32.90 -12.20
CA GLU A 108 1.47 -32.62 -12.81
C GLU A 108 0.82 -31.39 -12.19
N PHE A 109 0.85 -31.29 -10.87
CA PHE A 109 0.32 -30.12 -10.16
C PHE A 109 1.05 -28.84 -10.58
N LEU A 110 2.39 -28.85 -10.66
CA LEU A 110 3.16 -27.69 -11.08
C LEU A 110 2.81 -27.20 -12.48
N LYS A 111 2.42 -28.06 -13.43
CA LYS A 111 1.93 -27.62 -14.74
C LYS A 111 0.70 -26.72 -14.60
N TYR A 112 -0.27 -27.10 -13.75
CA TYR A 112 -1.45 -26.25 -13.50
C TYR A 112 -1.08 -24.90 -12.86
N VAL A 113 -0.06 -24.87 -11.99
CA VAL A 113 0.36 -23.62 -11.37
C VAL A 113 1.10 -22.72 -12.35
N TRP A 114 1.93 -23.27 -13.24
CA TRP A 114 2.57 -22.51 -14.32
C TRP A 114 1.56 -21.95 -15.32
N ASP A 115 0.54 -22.72 -15.72
CA ASP A 115 -0.56 -22.24 -16.57
C ASP A 115 -1.34 -21.10 -15.89
N TRP A 116 -1.57 -21.23 -14.58
CA TRP A 116 -2.17 -20.16 -13.77
C TRP A 116 -1.32 -18.89 -13.77
N LYS A 117 -0.02 -19.00 -13.57
CA LYS A 117 0.95 -17.88 -13.60
C LYS A 117 0.96 -17.19 -14.96
N GLU A 118 1.02 -17.92 -16.04
CA GLU A 118 1.02 -17.32 -17.38
C GLU A 118 -0.26 -16.52 -17.63
N LYS A 119 -1.40 -17.07 -17.28
CA LYS A 119 -2.70 -16.41 -17.44
C LYS A 119 -2.79 -15.12 -16.60
N HIS A 120 -2.53 -15.22 -15.31
CA HIS A 120 -2.76 -14.12 -14.38
C HIS A 120 -1.63 -13.08 -14.41
N GLY A 121 -0.39 -13.49 -14.63
CA GLY A 121 0.74 -12.60 -14.85
C GLY A 121 0.55 -11.72 -16.08
N GLY A 122 0.09 -12.29 -17.18
CA GLY A 122 -0.24 -11.52 -18.40
C GLY A 122 -1.33 -10.46 -18.15
N ILE A 123 -2.34 -10.78 -17.33
CA ILE A 123 -3.40 -9.83 -16.96
C ILE A 123 -2.85 -8.68 -16.13
N ILE A 124 -2.01 -8.96 -15.12
CA ILE A 124 -1.40 -7.94 -14.25
C ILE A 124 -0.59 -6.95 -15.08
N LEU A 125 0.31 -7.44 -15.92
CA LEU A 125 1.15 -6.57 -16.77
C LEU A 125 0.32 -5.74 -17.75
N LYS A 126 -0.79 -6.29 -18.25
CA LYS A 126 -1.75 -5.56 -19.10
C LYS A 126 -2.48 -4.46 -18.31
N GLN A 127 -2.92 -4.74 -17.09
CA GLN A 127 -3.59 -3.76 -16.24
C GLN A 127 -2.67 -2.58 -15.89
N LEU A 128 -1.38 -2.83 -15.64
CA LEU A 128 -0.38 -1.78 -15.42
C LEU A 128 -0.21 -0.89 -16.66
N ARG A 129 -0.21 -1.48 -17.86
CA ARG A 129 -0.15 -0.72 -19.12
C ARG A 129 -1.39 0.14 -19.32
N TYR A 130 -2.58 -0.36 -19.03
CA TYR A 130 -3.81 0.42 -19.07
C TYR A 130 -3.82 1.58 -18.09
N LEU A 131 -3.20 1.42 -16.91
CA LEU A 131 -3.02 2.50 -15.94
C LEU A 131 -2.05 3.59 -16.43
N GLY A 132 -1.24 3.31 -17.45
CA GLY A 132 -0.22 4.22 -17.94
C GLY A 132 1.12 4.12 -17.22
N ALA A 133 1.40 3.00 -16.55
CA ALA A 133 2.66 2.78 -15.83
C ALA A 133 3.85 2.83 -16.79
N SER A 134 4.82 3.69 -16.51
CA SER A 134 6.00 3.94 -17.35
C SER A 134 7.20 3.09 -16.95
N CYS A 135 6.96 1.77 -16.80
CA CYS A 135 7.97 0.79 -16.42
C CYS A 135 8.96 0.49 -17.55
N ASP A 136 10.18 0.12 -17.18
CA ASP A 136 11.12 -0.54 -18.09
C ASP A 136 10.71 -2.00 -18.28
N TRP A 137 9.84 -2.25 -19.26
CA TRP A 137 9.23 -3.57 -19.49
C TRP A 137 10.24 -4.65 -19.89
N LYS A 138 11.40 -4.27 -20.42
CA LYS A 138 12.47 -5.21 -20.77
C LYS A 138 13.11 -5.84 -19.55
N ARG A 139 12.96 -5.19 -18.39
CA ARG A 139 13.47 -5.64 -17.09
C ARG A 139 12.44 -6.37 -16.25
N THR A 140 11.28 -6.74 -16.83
CA THR A 140 10.25 -7.49 -16.10
C THR A 140 10.85 -8.77 -15.53
N LYS A 141 10.68 -8.97 -14.21
CA LYS A 141 11.16 -10.16 -13.49
C LYS A 141 10.02 -10.89 -12.80
N PHE A 142 10.13 -12.18 -12.72
CA PHE A 142 9.28 -13.04 -11.89
C PHE A 142 10.14 -13.73 -10.83
N THR A 143 9.69 -13.78 -9.58
CA THR A 143 10.49 -14.32 -8.47
C THR A 143 10.92 -15.78 -8.64
N MET A 144 10.32 -16.52 -9.57
CA MET A 144 10.74 -17.88 -9.94
C MET A 144 11.34 -17.99 -11.35
N ASP A 145 11.79 -16.88 -11.96
CA ASP A 145 12.66 -16.96 -13.14
C ASP A 145 13.95 -17.72 -12.75
N ASN A 146 14.61 -18.34 -13.71
CA ASN A 146 15.76 -19.20 -13.43
C ASN A 146 16.87 -18.48 -12.67
N ASP A 147 17.27 -17.28 -13.13
CA ASP A 147 18.30 -16.45 -12.49
C ASP A 147 17.90 -15.99 -11.08
N MET A 148 16.60 -15.75 -10.87
CA MET A 148 16.06 -15.38 -9.55
C MET A 148 16.08 -16.60 -8.61
N SER A 149 15.68 -17.77 -9.09
CA SER A 149 15.69 -19.01 -8.33
C SER A 149 17.11 -19.45 -7.98
N GLU A 150 18.06 -19.36 -8.92
CA GLU A 150 19.48 -19.61 -8.64
C GLU A 150 20.02 -18.65 -7.57
N SER A 151 19.67 -17.38 -7.64
CA SER A 151 20.04 -16.39 -6.60
C SER A 151 19.53 -16.80 -5.21
N VAL A 152 18.30 -17.31 -5.11
CA VAL A 152 17.72 -17.79 -3.86
C VAL A 152 18.49 -18.99 -3.30
N ILE A 153 18.84 -19.95 -4.16
CA ILE A 153 19.62 -21.15 -3.81
C ILE A 153 21.03 -20.75 -3.31
N ASP A 154 21.72 -19.90 -4.05
CA ASP A 154 23.05 -19.42 -3.67
C ASP A 154 23.08 -18.73 -2.32
N ILE A 155 22.08 -17.90 -2.04
CA ILE A 155 21.94 -17.21 -0.74
C ILE A 155 21.59 -18.19 0.39
N PHE A 156 20.72 -19.18 0.13
CA PHE A 156 20.44 -20.20 1.13
C PHE A 156 21.71 -20.94 1.52
N ILE A 157 22.52 -21.37 0.54
CA ILE A 157 23.79 -22.09 0.76
C ILE A 157 24.80 -21.21 1.52
N ASP A 158 24.94 -19.93 1.14
CA ASP A 158 25.85 -19.00 1.83
C ASP A 158 25.46 -18.80 3.29
N LEU A 159 24.19 -18.54 3.57
CA LEU A 159 23.66 -18.36 4.92
C LEU A 159 23.76 -19.65 5.75
N TYR A 160 23.55 -20.82 5.15
CA TYR A 160 23.73 -22.11 5.82
C TYR A 160 25.19 -22.37 6.17
N LYS A 161 26.11 -22.16 5.23
CA LYS A 161 27.58 -22.33 5.49
C LYS A 161 28.07 -21.41 6.60
N LYS A 162 27.45 -20.23 6.78
CA LYS A 162 27.75 -19.28 7.86
C LYS A 162 26.99 -19.57 9.18
N GLY A 163 26.16 -20.60 9.22
CA GLY A 163 25.41 -21.00 10.41
C GLY A 163 24.25 -20.02 10.75
N VAL A 164 23.85 -19.15 9.81
CA VAL A 164 22.69 -18.28 9.94
C VAL A 164 21.41 -19.07 9.67
N ILE A 165 21.41 -19.94 8.66
CA ILE A 165 20.34 -20.91 8.43
C ILE A 165 20.67 -22.21 9.14
N TYR A 166 19.67 -22.79 9.80
CA TYR A 166 19.79 -24.09 10.48
C TYR A 166 18.47 -24.87 10.37
N ARG A 167 18.55 -26.20 10.51
CA ARG A 167 17.41 -27.09 10.61
C ARG A 167 17.22 -27.55 12.05
N GLY A 168 16.02 -27.50 12.59
CA GLY A 168 15.76 -27.88 13.96
C GLY A 168 14.29 -28.14 14.28
N VAL A 169 14.06 -28.82 15.42
CA VAL A 169 12.72 -29.04 15.95
C VAL A 169 12.31 -27.84 16.80
N ARG A 170 11.20 -27.18 16.44
CA ARG A 170 10.61 -26.08 17.21
C ARG A 170 9.10 -26.14 17.18
N MET A 171 8.46 -25.47 18.15
CA MET A 171 7.04 -25.16 18.09
C MET A 171 6.81 -24.11 17.01
N VAL A 172 5.97 -24.42 16.03
CA VAL A 172 5.60 -23.54 14.92
C VAL A 172 4.10 -23.33 14.88
N ASN A 173 3.67 -22.24 14.24
CA ASN A 173 2.28 -22.04 13.89
C ASN A 173 1.95 -22.90 12.66
N TRP A 174 0.98 -23.80 12.81
CA TRP A 174 0.61 -24.75 11.77
C TRP A 174 -0.77 -24.42 11.20
N ASP A 175 -0.87 -24.26 9.89
CA ASP A 175 -2.14 -24.17 9.19
C ASP A 175 -2.60 -25.57 8.78
N SER A 176 -3.55 -26.13 9.50
CA SER A 176 -4.05 -27.48 9.24
C SER A 176 -4.82 -27.61 7.92
N LYS A 177 -5.37 -26.50 7.39
CA LYS A 177 -6.06 -26.49 6.09
C LYS A 177 -5.09 -26.47 4.91
N ALA A 178 -4.04 -25.67 4.99
CA ALA A 178 -2.97 -25.62 4.00
C ALA A 178 -1.91 -26.70 4.26
N GLN A 179 -1.93 -27.35 5.41
CA GLN A 179 -0.98 -28.36 5.89
C GLN A 179 0.48 -27.89 5.81
N THR A 180 0.73 -26.66 6.27
CA THR A 180 2.05 -26.04 6.23
C THR A 180 2.32 -25.18 7.45
N ALA A 181 3.61 -25.02 7.79
CA ALA A 181 4.07 -24.07 8.78
C ALA A 181 3.88 -22.65 8.30
N LEU A 182 3.59 -21.75 9.24
CA LEU A 182 3.50 -20.30 9.05
C LEU A 182 4.56 -19.59 9.89
N SER A 183 5.01 -18.44 9.45
CA SER A 183 5.75 -17.51 10.30
C SER A 183 4.81 -16.79 11.28
N ASP A 184 5.36 -16.24 12.38
CA ASP A 184 4.55 -15.57 13.39
C ASP A 184 3.75 -14.38 12.81
N GLU A 185 4.30 -13.72 11.81
CA GLU A 185 3.69 -12.56 11.14
C GLU A 185 2.49 -12.92 10.24
N GLU A 186 2.39 -14.19 9.80
CA GLU A 186 1.28 -14.68 8.98
C GLU A 186 0.06 -15.09 9.83
N VAL A 187 0.13 -14.88 11.15
CA VAL A 187 -0.94 -15.18 12.10
C VAL A 187 -1.68 -13.91 12.51
N ILE A 188 -2.98 -13.89 12.27
CA ILE A 188 -3.86 -12.79 12.69
C ILE A 188 -4.61 -13.21 13.95
N TYR A 189 -4.35 -12.50 15.05
CA TYR A 189 -5.06 -12.73 16.30
C TYR A 189 -6.40 -11.99 16.31
N LYS A 190 -7.48 -12.72 16.72
CA LYS A 190 -8.83 -12.16 16.81
C LYS A 190 -9.43 -12.52 18.15
N GLU A 191 -10.03 -11.55 18.81
CA GLU A 191 -10.91 -11.81 19.94
C GLU A 191 -12.10 -12.65 19.47
N THR A 192 -12.24 -13.84 20.06
CA THR A 192 -13.22 -14.82 19.65
C THR A 192 -13.97 -15.33 20.89
N GLU A 193 -15.30 -15.36 20.80
CA GLU A 193 -16.11 -15.97 21.84
C GLU A 193 -15.78 -17.46 21.95
N SER A 194 -15.48 -17.89 23.13
CA SER A 194 -15.08 -19.26 23.48
C SER A 194 -15.73 -19.65 24.82
N THR A 195 -15.42 -20.85 25.28
CA THR A 195 -15.87 -21.36 26.57
C THR A 195 -14.69 -21.91 27.35
N LEU A 196 -14.63 -21.58 28.64
CA LEU A 196 -13.70 -22.17 29.58
C LEU A 196 -14.38 -23.33 30.29
N TYR A 197 -13.84 -24.53 30.07
CA TYR A 197 -14.40 -25.77 30.62
C TYR A 197 -13.66 -26.19 31.88
N TYR A 198 -14.38 -26.48 32.97
CA TYR A 198 -13.84 -26.93 34.22
C TYR A 198 -14.00 -28.44 34.31
N ILE A 199 -12.88 -29.17 34.40
CA ILE A 199 -12.82 -30.63 34.29
C ILE A 199 -12.11 -31.21 35.50
N ARG A 200 -12.61 -32.34 36.04
CA ARG A 200 -12.07 -33.03 37.20
C ARG A 200 -11.06 -34.09 36.75
N TYR A 201 -9.88 -34.05 37.36
CA TYR A 201 -8.85 -35.08 37.22
C TYR A 201 -8.72 -35.81 38.56
N LEU A 202 -8.81 -37.16 38.57
CA LEU A 202 -8.74 -37.96 39.77
C LEU A 202 -7.31 -37.93 40.38
N ILE A 203 -7.16 -37.59 41.66
CA ILE A 203 -5.91 -37.67 42.36
C ILE A 203 -5.62 -39.16 42.67
N GLU A 204 -4.45 -39.62 42.21
CA GLU A 204 -4.04 -41.03 42.37
C GLU A 204 -4.10 -41.50 43.82
N GLY A 205 -4.64 -42.69 44.05
CA GLY A 205 -4.77 -43.29 45.38
C GLY A 205 -5.77 -42.63 46.28
N SER A 206 -6.65 -41.79 45.76
CA SER A 206 -7.71 -41.15 46.53
C SER A 206 -9.03 -41.06 45.74
N ASN A 207 -10.13 -40.68 46.40
CA ASN A 207 -11.42 -40.38 45.78
C ASN A 207 -11.59 -38.86 45.57
N GLN A 208 -10.50 -38.08 45.64
CA GLN A 208 -10.49 -36.65 45.46
C GLN A 208 -10.13 -36.27 44.01
N PHE A 209 -10.63 -35.13 43.58
CA PHE A 209 -10.38 -34.62 42.24
C PHE A 209 -9.65 -33.27 42.32
N LEU A 210 -8.78 -33.05 41.35
CA LEU A 210 -8.18 -31.77 41.02
C LEU A 210 -8.93 -31.17 39.85
N GLU A 211 -9.45 -29.93 39.99
CA GLU A 211 -10.22 -29.26 38.97
C GLU A 211 -9.31 -28.40 38.09
N ILE A 212 -9.28 -28.64 36.79
CA ILE A 212 -8.54 -27.84 35.82
C ILE A 212 -9.53 -26.99 35.00
N ALA A 213 -9.05 -25.85 34.44
CA ALA A 213 -9.81 -25.02 33.53
C ALA A 213 -9.09 -24.93 32.18
N THR A 214 -9.79 -25.23 31.07
CA THR A 214 -9.22 -25.20 29.73
C THR A 214 -10.23 -24.73 28.69
N SER A 215 -9.78 -23.99 27.69
CA SER A 215 -10.57 -23.67 26.48
C SER A 215 -10.42 -24.75 25.37
N ARG A 216 -9.48 -25.68 25.54
CA ARG A 216 -9.15 -26.71 24.53
C ARG A 216 -9.23 -28.14 25.11
N PRO A 217 -10.45 -28.62 25.45
CA PRO A 217 -10.60 -29.94 26.05
C PRO A 217 -10.13 -31.11 25.16
N GLU A 218 -10.10 -30.94 23.84
CA GLU A 218 -9.58 -31.97 22.92
C GLU A 218 -8.11 -32.32 23.19
N THR A 219 -7.30 -31.35 23.69
CA THR A 219 -5.88 -31.57 23.93
C THR A 219 -5.59 -32.35 25.21
N LEU A 220 -6.60 -32.63 26.07
CA LEU A 220 -6.45 -33.45 27.26
C LEU A 220 -5.91 -34.88 26.94
N LEU A 221 -6.14 -35.33 25.70
CA LEU A 221 -5.64 -36.62 25.23
C LEU A 221 -4.10 -36.66 25.16
N GLY A 222 -3.45 -35.49 25.10
CA GLY A 222 -2.00 -35.34 25.07
C GLY A 222 -1.36 -34.77 26.35
N ASP A 223 -2.13 -34.66 27.45
CA ASP A 223 -1.62 -34.09 28.69
C ASP A 223 -0.46 -34.92 29.29
N SER A 224 0.58 -34.23 29.72
CA SER A 224 1.81 -34.82 30.31
C SER A 224 2.01 -34.40 31.75
N ALA A 225 1.38 -33.34 32.24
CA ALA A 225 1.39 -32.90 33.63
C ALA A 225 0.21 -32.03 33.95
N VAL A 226 0.00 -31.77 35.23
CA VAL A 226 -0.81 -30.67 35.75
C VAL A 226 0.08 -29.74 36.54
N CYS A 227 -0.03 -28.44 36.35
CA CYS A 227 0.82 -27.43 36.97
C CYS A 227 0.02 -26.54 37.92
N VAL A 228 0.59 -26.21 39.07
CA VAL A 228 0.04 -25.33 40.09
C VAL A 228 1.07 -24.31 40.54
N ASN A 229 0.65 -23.14 40.99
CA ASN A 229 1.59 -22.15 41.52
C ASN A 229 2.19 -22.66 42.87
N PRO A 230 3.53 -22.59 43.07
CA PRO A 230 4.16 -23.05 44.29
C PRO A 230 3.75 -22.33 45.55
N ASN A 231 3.18 -21.12 45.44
CA ASN A 231 2.75 -20.29 46.54
C ASN A 231 1.23 -20.44 46.82
N ASP A 232 0.51 -21.21 46.00
CA ASP A 232 -0.94 -21.44 46.20
C ASP A 232 -1.21 -22.45 47.30
N GLN A 233 -1.66 -21.94 48.44
CA GLN A 233 -1.93 -22.75 49.64
C GLN A 233 -2.96 -23.85 49.43
N ARG A 234 -3.83 -23.72 48.45
CA ARG A 234 -4.87 -24.74 48.15
C ARG A 234 -4.26 -26.06 47.71
N TYR A 235 -3.04 -26.03 47.06
CA TYR A 235 -2.48 -27.18 46.37
C TYR A 235 -1.09 -27.61 46.86
N ILE A 236 -0.49 -26.95 47.85
CA ILE A 236 0.85 -27.30 48.40
C ILE A 236 0.92 -28.74 48.84
N HIS A 237 -0.18 -29.29 49.44
CA HIS A 237 -0.27 -30.66 49.93
C HIS A 237 -0.22 -31.72 48.82
N LEU A 238 -0.28 -31.30 47.52
CA LEU A 238 -0.22 -32.21 46.39
C LEU A 238 1.18 -32.39 45.82
N ARG A 239 2.22 -31.92 46.51
CA ARG A 239 3.61 -32.16 46.09
C ARG A 239 3.93 -33.64 45.97
N ASN A 240 4.62 -34.04 44.88
CA ASN A 240 4.98 -35.41 44.54
C ASN A 240 3.77 -36.34 44.36
N LYS A 241 2.55 -35.81 44.13
CA LYS A 241 1.39 -36.59 43.75
C LYS A 241 1.16 -36.61 42.26
N TYR A 242 0.31 -37.50 41.85
CA TYR A 242 -0.09 -37.70 40.45
C TYR A 242 -1.59 -37.56 40.32
N VAL A 243 -2.02 -37.25 39.10
CA VAL A 243 -3.43 -37.32 38.72
C VAL A 243 -3.61 -38.30 37.58
N ILE A 244 -4.84 -38.83 37.46
CA ILE A 244 -5.22 -39.69 36.33
C ILE A 244 -6.06 -38.80 35.36
N THR A 245 -5.61 -38.70 34.12
CA THR A 245 -6.35 -37.96 33.10
C THR A 245 -7.68 -38.63 32.84
N PRO A 246 -8.79 -37.88 32.65
CA PRO A 246 -10.06 -38.47 32.27
C PRO A 246 -9.95 -39.13 30.89
N ILE A 247 -10.88 -40.05 30.60
CA ILE A 247 -11.02 -40.72 29.30
C ILE A 247 -9.87 -41.71 28.97
N ILE A 248 -8.61 -41.23 28.94
CA ILE A 248 -7.45 -42.06 28.58
C ILE A 248 -6.89 -42.81 29.80
N GLY A 249 -7.08 -42.28 31.02
CA GLY A 249 -6.60 -42.92 32.24
C GLY A 249 -5.07 -42.86 32.42
N ARG A 250 -4.39 -41.91 31.79
CA ARG A 250 -2.92 -41.74 31.94
C ARG A 250 -2.58 -41.12 33.28
N LYS A 251 -1.60 -41.71 33.96
CA LYS A 251 -1.03 -41.16 35.17
C LYS A 251 0.01 -40.09 34.82
N ILE A 252 -0.21 -38.86 35.29
CA ILE A 252 0.65 -37.69 35.05
C ILE A 252 0.98 -36.96 36.35
N PRO A 253 2.21 -36.36 36.49
CA PRO A 253 2.63 -35.69 37.72
C PRO A 253 1.94 -34.35 37.92
N ILE A 254 1.87 -33.94 39.20
CA ILE A 254 1.54 -32.55 39.59
C ILE A 254 2.85 -31.81 39.77
N ILE A 255 3.14 -30.83 38.94
CA ILE A 255 4.33 -29.98 38.98
C ILE A 255 4.02 -28.60 39.55
N PHE A 256 5.04 -27.87 39.98
CA PHE A 256 4.89 -26.57 40.62
C PHE A 256 5.73 -25.52 39.88
N ASP A 257 5.07 -24.48 39.30
CA ASP A 257 5.75 -23.47 38.54
C ASP A 257 5.08 -22.09 38.74
N ASP A 258 5.89 -21.03 38.90
CA ASP A 258 5.44 -19.65 39.07
C ASP A 258 4.71 -19.08 37.83
N TYR A 259 4.80 -19.77 36.72
CA TYR A 259 4.07 -19.42 35.50
C TYR A 259 2.53 -19.44 35.69
N VAL A 260 2.03 -20.28 36.60
CA VAL A 260 0.58 -20.43 36.81
C VAL A 260 0.02 -19.26 37.62
N ASP A 261 -0.96 -18.59 37.04
CA ASP A 261 -1.76 -17.58 37.73
C ASP A 261 -2.80 -18.27 38.65
N SER A 262 -2.63 -18.13 39.96
CA SER A 262 -3.52 -18.72 40.97
C SER A 262 -4.95 -18.16 40.98
N GLU A 263 -5.14 -16.96 40.39
CA GLU A 263 -6.44 -16.27 40.32
C GLU A 263 -7.23 -16.64 39.05
N PHE A 264 -6.53 -17.17 38.03
CA PHE A 264 -7.15 -17.52 36.74
C PHE A 264 -7.79 -18.92 36.79
N GLY A 265 -9.03 -19.01 36.36
CA GLY A 265 -9.73 -20.30 36.29
C GLY A 265 -9.87 -21.01 37.65
N SER A 266 -9.28 -22.20 37.74
CA SER A 266 -9.16 -22.97 38.99
C SER A 266 -7.85 -22.73 39.73
N GLY A 267 -6.89 -21.99 39.11
CA GLY A 267 -5.50 -21.91 39.57
C GLY A 267 -4.67 -23.16 39.21
N VAL A 268 -5.21 -24.02 38.40
CA VAL A 268 -4.58 -25.28 37.96
C VAL A 268 -4.54 -25.34 36.44
N LEU A 269 -3.35 -25.47 35.90
CA LEU A 269 -3.10 -25.52 34.45
C LEU A 269 -2.78 -26.96 34.02
N LYS A 270 -3.46 -27.49 33.03
CA LYS A 270 -3.03 -28.70 32.34
C LYS A 270 -1.86 -28.40 31.42
N ILE A 271 -0.90 -29.26 31.33
CA ILE A 271 0.29 -29.09 30.49
C ILE A 271 0.28 -30.09 29.34
N THR A 272 0.21 -29.55 28.12
CA THR A 272 0.21 -30.33 26.86
C THR A 272 1.33 -29.83 25.94
N PRO A 273 2.58 -30.25 26.14
CA PRO A 273 3.75 -29.66 25.49
C PRO A 273 3.72 -29.70 23.95
N ALA A 274 2.97 -30.62 23.35
CA ALA A 274 2.87 -30.75 21.90
C ALA A 274 1.91 -29.72 21.27
N HIS A 275 1.03 -29.04 22.05
CA HIS A 275 -0.10 -28.26 21.53
C HIS A 275 -0.21 -26.85 22.07
N ASP A 276 0.77 -26.40 22.88
CA ASP A 276 0.88 -25.03 23.35
C ASP A 276 2.35 -24.64 23.54
N ILE A 277 2.72 -23.42 23.17
CA ILE A 277 4.11 -22.94 23.20
C ILE A 277 4.62 -22.75 24.63
N ASN A 278 3.76 -22.32 25.56
CA ASN A 278 4.14 -22.11 26.96
C ASN A 278 4.24 -23.47 27.66
N ASP A 279 3.30 -24.37 27.40
CA ASP A 279 3.33 -25.76 27.88
C ASP A 279 4.59 -26.49 27.38
N TYR A 280 5.04 -26.20 26.15
CA TYR A 280 6.28 -26.74 25.63
C TYR A 280 7.50 -26.25 26.41
N CYS A 281 7.58 -24.97 26.73
CA CYS A 281 8.66 -24.43 27.55
C CYS A 281 8.69 -25.05 28.96
N ILE A 282 7.53 -25.25 29.58
CA ILE A 282 7.37 -25.94 30.85
C ILE A 282 7.76 -27.42 30.71
N GLY A 283 7.31 -28.06 29.61
CA GLY A 283 7.65 -29.44 29.30
C GLY A 283 9.17 -29.68 29.23
N LEU A 284 9.90 -28.78 28.58
CA LEU A 284 11.36 -28.83 28.54
C LEU A 284 12.00 -28.65 29.94
N LYS A 285 11.47 -27.66 30.72
CA LYS A 285 11.99 -27.37 32.08
C LYS A 285 11.84 -28.54 33.03
N TYR A 286 10.77 -29.32 32.91
CA TYR A 286 10.45 -30.45 33.78
C TYR A 286 10.65 -31.80 33.12
N ASN A 287 11.23 -31.84 31.91
CA ASN A 287 11.49 -33.05 31.11
C ASN A 287 10.25 -33.94 30.98
N LEU A 288 9.12 -33.33 30.58
CA LEU A 288 7.85 -33.99 30.38
C LEU A 288 7.75 -34.64 28.98
N ASP A 289 6.92 -35.69 28.89
CA ASP A 289 6.61 -36.31 27.61
C ASP A 289 5.89 -35.33 26.67
N ILE A 290 6.31 -35.38 25.40
CA ILE A 290 5.72 -34.56 24.34
C ILE A 290 4.81 -35.45 23.50
N ILE A 291 3.51 -35.38 23.73
CA ILE A 291 2.52 -36.27 23.14
C ILE A 291 1.69 -35.49 22.10
N ASN A 292 2.07 -35.64 20.84
CA ASN A 292 1.32 -35.05 19.73
C ASN A 292 0.13 -35.93 19.35
N ILE A 293 -1.09 -35.41 19.49
CA ILE A 293 -2.35 -36.13 19.22
C ILE A 293 -3.01 -35.74 17.88
N LEU A 294 -2.43 -34.83 17.11
CA LEU A 294 -3.01 -34.31 15.88
C LEU A 294 -2.16 -34.66 14.65
N ASN A 295 -2.82 -35.04 13.57
CA ASN A 295 -2.27 -35.16 12.23
C ASN A 295 -2.02 -33.76 11.61
N ASN A 296 -1.41 -33.73 10.42
CA ASN A 296 -1.13 -32.47 9.69
C ASN A 296 -2.40 -31.72 9.27
N ASP A 297 -3.48 -32.44 8.99
CA ASP A 297 -4.78 -31.90 8.59
C ASP A 297 -5.64 -31.45 9.80
N GLY A 298 -5.15 -31.64 11.03
CA GLY A 298 -5.87 -31.28 12.26
C GLY A 298 -6.85 -32.35 12.74
N THR A 299 -6.85 -33.54 12.13
CA THR A 299 -7.57 -34.72 12.67
C THR A 299 -6.79 -35.36 13.80
N VAL A 300 -7.49 -36.04 14.68
CA VAL A 300 -6.91 -36.78 15.81
C VAL A 300 -6.18 -38.03 15.28
N ASN A 301 -4.95 -38.28 15.71
CA ASN A 301 -4.15 -39.44 15.33
C ASN A 301 -4.43 -40.67 16.21
N GLU A 302 -3.63 -41.74 16.05
CA GLU A 302 -3.79 -43.00 16.77
C GLU A 302 -3.65 -42.87 18.31
N LEU A 303 -2.92 -41.86 18.81
CA LEU A 303 -2.76 -41.61 20.25
C LEU A 303 -4.05 -41.05 20.90
N GLY A 304 -4.99 -40.56 20.11
CA GLY A 304 -6.33 -40.15 20.57
C GLY A 304 -7.31 -41.29 20.77
N GLY A 305 -6.90 -42.58 20.56
CA GLY A 305 -7.68 -43.76 20.78
C GLY A 305 -9.00 -43.77 19.99
N LYS A 306 -10.14 -43.88 20.67
CA LYS A 306 -11.46 -43.93 20.05
C LYS A 306 -11.88 -42.66 19.27
N PHE A 307 -11.17 -41.56 19.41
CA PHE A 307 -11.39 -40.32 18.67
C PHE A 307 -10.53 -40.21 17.42
N GLN A 308 -9.71 -41.23 17.11
CA GLN A 308 -8.89 -41.25 15.91
C GLN A 308 -9.69 -40.93 14.64
N GLY A 309 -9.14 -40.05 13.79
CA GLY A 309 -9.73 -39.64 12.52
C GLY A 309 -10.79 -38.53 12.62
N GLN A 310 -11.23 -38.16 13.83
CA GLN A 310 -12.15 -37.03 13.99
C GLN A 310 -11.43 -35.68 13.82
N ASP A 311 -12.10 -34.71 13.22
CA ASP A 311 -11.62 -33.31 13.26
C ASP A 311 -11.51 -32.84 14.73
N ARG A 312 -10.50 -32.01 15.05
CA ARG A 312 -10.23 -31.55 16.40
C ARG A 312 -11.41 -30.86 17.08
N PHE A 313 -12.28 -30.17 16.35
CA PHE A 313 -13.47 -29.54 16.91
C PHE A 313 -14.61 -30.52 17.12
N GLU A 314 -14.75 -31.52 16.26
CA GLU A 314 -15.66 -32.63 16.47
C GLU A 314 -15.23 -33.45 17.68
N CYS A 315 -13.93 -33.76 17.78
CA CYS A 315 -13.34 -34.42 18.93
C CYS A 315 -13.60 -33.65 20.23
N ARG A 316 -13.46 -32.32 20.23
CA ARG A 316 -13.81 -31.46 21.36
C ARG A 316 -15.26 -31.64 21.81
N ALA A 317 -16.20 -31.63 20.87
CA ALA A 317 -17.61 -31.82 21.18
C ALA A 317 -17.90 -33.20 21.77
N ASN A 318 -17.29 -34.24 21.22
CA ASN A 318 -17.45 -35.63 21.68
C ASN A 318 -16.82 -35.86 23.05
N ILE A 319 -15.64 -35.30 23.32
CA ILE A 319 -14.98 -35.33 24.64
C ILE A 319 -15.84 -34.64 25.68
N LEU A 320 -16.38 -33.46 25.39
CA LEU A 320 -17.26 -32.76 26.31
C LEU A 320 -18.55 -33.54 26.64
N LYS A 321 -19.09 -34.24 25.64
CA LYS A 321 -20.26 -35.11 25.86
C LYS A 321 -19.91 -36.24 26.86
N GLU A 322 -18.81 -36.94 26.64
CA GLU A 322 -18.37 -38.01 27.51
C GLU A 322 -18.00 -37.56 28.91
N LEU A 323 -17.36 -36.42 29.06
CA LEU A 323 -17.04 -35.83 30.39
C LEU A 323 -18.32 -35.49 31.15
N ARG A 324 -19.41 -35.07 30.49
CA ARG A 324 -20.72 -34.85 31.10
C ARG A 324 -21.34 -36.17 31.58
N GLU A 325 -21.30 -37.21 30.74
CA GLU A 325 -21.80 -38.54 31.06
C GLU A 325 -21.07 -39.17 32.25
N LEU A 326 -19.75 -38.92 32.34
CA LEU A 326 -18.91 -39.39 33.43
C LEU A 326 -19.02 -38.52 34.72
N GLY A 327 -19.73 -37.38 34.69
CA GLY A 327 -19.83 -36.44 35.79
C GLY A 327 -18.52 -35.68 36.08
N LEU A 328 -17.61 -35.62 35.13
CA LEU A 328 -16.30 -35.00 35.24
C LEU A 328 -16.25 -33.56 34.69
N LEU A 329 -17.23 -33.13 33.92
CA LEU A 329 -17.40 -31.71 33.53
C LEU A 329 -18.18 -30.98 34.64
N VAL A 330 -17.53 -30.01 35.30
CA VAL A 330 -18.07 -29.30 36.44
C VAL A 330 -18.95 -28.12 36.00
N LYS A 331 -18.41 -27.27 35.14
CA LYS A 331 -19.12 -26.08 34.63
C LYS A 331 -18.49 -25.60 33.32
N GLU A 332 -19.26 -24.78 32.64
CA GLU A 332 -18.88 -24.12 31.40
C GLU A 332 -19.09 -22.61 31.60
N VAL A 333 -18.03 -21.82 31.32
CA VAL A 333 -18.05 -20.36 31.52
C VAL A 333 -17.74 -19.67 30.22
N PRO A 334 -18.57 -18.71 29.74
CA PRO A 334 -18.21 -17.89 28.57
C PRO A 334 -16.85 -17.21 28.77
N TYR A 335 -16.02 -17.24 27.75
CA TYR A 335 -14.67 -16.72 27.79
C TYR A 335 -14.32 -16.08 26.45
N ILE A 336 -13.73 -14.88 26.49
CA ILE A 336 -13.21 -14.25 25.28
C ILE A 336 -11.73 -14.62 25.17
N ASN A 337 -11.38 -15.29 24.09
CA ASN A 337 -10.00 -15.71 23.84
C ASN A 337 -9.43 -15.04 22.58
N ASN A 338 -8.15 -14.69 22.63
CA ASN A 338 -7.43 -14.15 21.47
C ASN A 338 -6.85 -15.31 20.67
N ILE A 339 -7.57 -15.72 19.62
CA ILE A 339 -7.23 -16.91 18.81
C ILE A 339 -6.48 -16.49 17.54
N GLY A 340 -5.39 -17.19 17.24
CA GLY A 340 -4.61 -17.02 16.00
C GLY A 340 -5.31 -17.68 14.81
N TYR A 341 -5.38 -16.95 13.71
CA TYR A 341 -5.90 -17.40 12.41
C TYR A 341 -4.85 -17.25 11.33
N SER A 342 -4.78 -18.20 10.42
CA SER A 342 -3.99 -18.06 9.21
C SER A 342 -4.48 -16.90 8.35
N GLU A 343 -3.61 -15.97 7.98
CA GLU A 343 -3.96 -14.85 7.09
C GLU A 343 -4.47 -15.36 5.72
N ARG A 344 -4.00 -16.51 5.26
CA ARG A 344 -4.25 -17.03 3.92
C ARG A 344 -5.49 -17.91 3.81
N THR A 345 -5.72 -18.78 4.78
CA THR A 345 -6.84 -19.75 4.77
C THR A 345 -7.98 -19.37 5.69
N ASN A 346 -7.74 -18.40 6.62
CA ASN A 346 -8.64 -18.02 7.70
C ASN A 346 -9.02 -19.21 8.60
N SER A 347 -8.19 -20.27 8.64
CA SER A 347 -8.33 -21.36 9.59
C SER A 347 -7.67 -21.01 10.93
N ILE A 348 -8.17 -21.57 12.02
CA ILE A 348 -7.51 -21.49 13.32
C ILE A 348 -6.19 -22.25 13.23
N ILE A 349 -5.09 -21.60 13.64
CA ILE A 349 -3.75 -22.22 13.68
C ILE A 349 -3.64 -23.21 14.81
N GLU A 350 -2.76 -24.20 14.64
CA GLU A 350 -2.37 -25.15 15.68
C GLU A 350 -0.90 -24.97 16.02
N PRO A 351 -0.54 -24.72 17.30
CA PRO A 351 0.85 -24.87 17.74
C PRO A 351 1.28 -26.32 17.55
N LYS A 352 2.38 -26.53 16.81
CA LYS A 352 2.84 -27.87 16.45
C LYS A 352 4.36 -27.96 16.51
N LEU A 353 4.87 -29.01 17.15
CA LEU A 353 6.28 -29.36 17.08
C LEU A 353 6.60 -29.92 15.70
N SER A 354 7.54 -29.30 15.02
CA SER A 354 7.93 -29.71 13.68
C SER A 354 9.41 -29.42 13.43
N THR A 355 10.03 -30.31 12.67
CA THR A 355 11.38 -30.06 12.16
C THR A 355 11.28 -29.14 10.95
N GLN A 356 11.83 -27.93 11.07
CA GLN A 356 11.74 -26.90 10.04
C GLN A 356 13.11 -26.27 9.81
N TRP A 357 13.23 -25.51 8.73
CA TRP A 357 14.38 -24.65 8.46
C TRP A 357 14.12 -23.24 9.00
N PHE A 358 15.13 -22.68 9.68
CA PHE A 358 15.05 -21.37 10.32
C PHE A 358 16.23 -20.50 9.92
N CYS A 359 15.96 -19.18 9.83
CA CYS A 359 16.98 -18.16 9.70
C CYS A 359 17.11 -17.38 11.01
N LYS A 360 18.33 -17.28 11.54
CA LYS A 360 18.66 -16.48 12.74
C LYS A 360 18.59 -15.00 12.39
N MET A 361 17.64 -14.27 12.98
CA MET A 361 17.37 -12.90 12.60
C MET A 361 18.05 -11.84 13.49
N ASN A 362 18.37 -12.18 14.75
CA ASN A 362 18.88 -11.21 15.72
C ASN A 362 20.13 -10.46 15.26
N GLU A 363 21.12 -11.16 14.70
CA GLU A 363 22.38 -10.52 14.25
C GLU A 363 22.16 -9.68 12.99
N LEU A 364 21.26 -10.09 12.12
CA LEU A 364 20.88 -9.33 10.92
C LEU A 364 20.08 -8.06 11.27
N ALA A 365 19.31 -8.10 12.36
CA ALA A 365 18.48 -6.99 12.79
C ALA A 365 19.28 -5.80 13.37
N LYS A 366 20.38 -6.06 14.08
CA LYS A 366 21.15 -5.00 14.75
C LYS A 366 21.60 -3.87 13.81
N PRO A 367 22.32 -4.13 12.70
CA PRO A 367 22.68 -3.08 11.75
C PRO A 367 21.45 -2.44 11.09
N ALA A 368 20.38 -3.20 10.84
CA ALA A 368 19.14 -2.71 10.24
C ALA A 368 18.39 -1.73 11.16
N ILE A 369 18.41 -1.94 12.47
CA ILE A 369 17.89 -0.98 13.46
C ILE A 369 18.69 0.32 13.39
N ASN A 370 20.01 0.24 13.34
CA ASN A 370 20.90 1.40 13.38
C ASN A 370 20.70 2.34 12.18
N VAL A 371 20.60 1.81 10.96
CA VAL A 371 20.46 2.65 9.74
C VAL A 371 19.12 3.41 9.72
N VAL A 372 18.06 2.85 10.30
CA VAL A 372 16.77 3.53 10.43
C VAL A 372 16.77 4.52 11.61
N THR A 373 17.38 4.15 12.75
CA THR A 373 17.48 5.03 13.91
C THR A 373 18.26 6.30 13.58
N ASN A 374 19.36 6.17 12.83
CA ASN A 374 20.24 7.27 12.42
C ASN A 374 19.76 8.00 11.16
N ASN A 375 18.55 7.71 10.66
CA ASN A 375 17.95 8.32 9.47
C ASN A 375 18.80 8.17 8.19
N GLN A 376 19.64 7.15 8.08
CA GLN A 376 20.28 6.78 6.80
C GLN A 376 19.22 6.27 5.83
N ILE A 377 18.21 5.56 6.34
CA ILE A 377 16.96 5.27 5.64
C ILE A 377 15.84 6.10 6.28
N LYS A 378 15.14 6.92 5.48
CA LYS A 378 14.05 7.76 5.95
C LYS A 378 12.70 7.13 5.68
N PHE A 379 11.81 7.13 6.67
CA PHE A 379 10.43 6.64 6.55
C PHE A 379 9.47 7.83 6.43
N TYR A 380 8.58 7.77 5.46
CA TYR A 380 7.54 8.77 5.23
C TYR A 380 6.14 8.11 5.23
N PRO A 381 5.22 8.47 6.15
CA PRO A 381 5.44 9.34 7.33
C PRO A 381 6.32 8.67 8.40
N ASP A 382 6.97 9.48 9.22
CA ASP A 382 7.92 9.06 10.26
C ASP A 382 7.29 8.16 11.35
N LYS A 383 5.97 8.19 11.55
CA LYS A 383 5.25 7.32 12.50
C LYS A 383 5.55 5.82 12.31
N TYR A 384 5.83 5.41 11.08
CA TYR A 384 6.13 4.00 10.75
C TYR A 384 7.51 3.53 11.22
N LYS A 385 8.41 4.48 11.54
CA LYS A 385 9.70 4.19 12.18
C LYS A 385 9.50 3.50 13.52
N ASN A 386 8.54 3.96 14.34
CA ASN A 386 8.26 3.35 15.64
C ASN A 386 7.70 1.92 15.50
N ILE A 387 6.85 1.68 14.51
CA ILE A 387 6.32 0.35 14.21
C ILE A 387 7.46 -0.59 13.77
N TYR A 388 8.33 -0.13 12.87
CA TYR A 388 9.51 -0.87 12.45
C TYR A 388 10.41 -1.25 13.63
N LEU A 389 10.77 -0.28 14.48
CA LEU A 389 11.63 -0.50 15.64
C LEU A 389 11.01 -1.45 16.66
N HIS A 390 9.69 -1.38 16.88
CA HIS A 390 9.00 -2.33 17.76
C HIS A 390 9.16 -3.78 17.29
N TRP A 391 8.93 -4.04 16.01
CA TRP A 391 9.11 -5.38 15.42
C TRP A 391 10.56 -5.83 15.45
N MET A 392 11.49 -4.96 15.08
CA MET A 392 12.91 -5.31 15.00
C MET A 392 13.56 -5.59 16.36
N ASN A 393 13.12 -4.92 17.42
CA ASN A 393 13.60 -5.16 18.79
C ASN A 393 13.05 -6.46 19.41
N ASN A 394 11.95 -6.99 18.87
CA ASN A 394 11.30 -8.22 19.33
C ASN A 394 11.41 -9.35 18.30
N ILE A 395 12.37 -9.26 17.39
CA ILE A 395 12.48 -10.19 16.27
C ILE A 395 12.84 -11.60 16.76
N LYS A 396 12.17 -12.61 16.20
CA LYS A 396 12.42 -14.02 16.43
C LYS A 396 13.08 -14.66 15.20
N ASP A 397 13.57 -15.88 15.33
CA ASP A 397 14.07 -16.64 14.20
C ASP A 397 12.93 -16.91 13.22
N TRP A 398 13.21 -16.71 11.95
CA TRP A 398 12.24 -16.82 10.86
C TRP A 398 12.15 -18.27 10.37
N CYS A 399 10.98 -18.91 10.47
CA CYS A 399 10.70 -20.20 9.86
C CYS A 399 10.57 -20.00 8.34
N ILE A 400 11.54 -20.55 7.58
CA ILE A 400 11.66 -20.32 6.13
C ILE A 400 11.17 -21.49 5.28
N SER A 401 10.84 -22.64 5.86
CA SER A 401 10.31 -23.82 5.14
C SER A 401 8.78 -23.82 5.07
N ARG A 402 8.26 -24.29 3.96
CA ARG A 402 6.82 -24.47 3.70
C ARG A 402 6.58 -25.82 3.05
N GLN A 403 5.59 -26.57 3.53
CA GLN A 403 5.19 -27.88 3.04
C GLN A 403 4.26 -27.71 1.82
N LEU A 404 4.79 -27.08 0.77
CA LEU A 404 4.11 -26.74 -0.47
C LEU A 404 4.86 -27.34 -1.66
N TRP A 405 4.21 -27.36 -2.81
CA TRP A 405 4.88 -27.75 -4.06
C TRP A 405 5.32 -26.53 -4.89
N TRP A 406 4.65 -25.38 -4.69
CA TRP A 406 4.90 -24.17 -5.43
C TRP A 406 5.85 -23.22 -4.68
N GLY A 407 7.06 -23.07 -5.18
CA GLY A 407 8.12 -22.23 -4.64
C GLY A 407 9.51 -22.77 -4.96
N GLN A 408 10.56 -22.06 -4.55
CA GLN A 408 11.94 -22.55 -4.66
C GLN A 408 12.13 -23.70 -3.68
N ARG A 409 12.46 -24.88 -4.22
CA ARG A 409 12.68 -26.09 -3.43
C ARG A 409 13.94 -25.94 -2.60
N ILE A 410 13.88 -26.38 -1.33
CA ILE A 410 15.01 -26.28 -0.41
C ILE A 410 16.19 -27.12 -0.95
N PRO A 411 17.41 -26.53 -1.03
CA PRO A 411 18.58 -27.20 -1.63
C PRO A 411 19.29 -28.12 -0.61
N ALA A 412 18.54 -28.98 0.07
CA ALA A 412 19.04 -30.00 0.98
C ALA A 412 18.74 -31.39 0.41
N TYR A 413 19.72 -32.25 0.45
CA TYR A 413 19.67 -33.60 -0.10
C TYR A 413 19.93 -34.62 0.99
N TYR A 414 19.07 -35.61 1.11
CA TYR A 414 19.07 -36.62 2.17
C TYR A 414 19.44 -37.99 1.61
N ILE A 415 20.03 -38.79 2.49
CA ILE A 415 20.16 -40.25 2.32
C ILE A 415 19.27 -40.97 3.33
N ASP A 416 19.04 -42.28 3.13
CA ASP A 416 18.04 -43.04 3.90
C ASP A 416 18.28 -43.07 5.41
N ASN A 417 19.51 -42.87 5.89
CA ASN A 417 19.82 -42.78 7.31
C ASN A 417 19.45 -41.43 7.97
N GLY A 418 18.87 -40.48 7.18
CA GLY A 418 18.48 -39.17 7.66
C GLY A 418 19.58 -38.10 7.68
N GLU A 419 20.81 -38.44 7.28
CA GLU A 419 21.84 -37.43 7.07
C GLU A 419 21.54 -36.59 5.83
N TYR A 420 21.92 -35.32 5.86
CA TYR A 420 21.72 -34.43 4.74
C TYR A 420 22.94 -33.53 4.47
N VAL A 421 23.00 -33.03 3.24
CA VAL A 421 23.93 -32.01 2.80
C VAL A 421 23.14 -30.89 2.10
N VAL A 422 23.66 -29.66 2.20
CA VAL A 422 23.12 -28.50 1.47
C VAL A 422 24.04 -28.25 0.28
N ALA A 423 23.45 -28.31 -0.93
CA ALA A 423 24.18 -28.21 -2.19
C ALA A 423 23.32 -27.56 -3.26
N LYS A 424 23.96 -27.01 -4.30
CA LYS A 424 23.28 -26.32 -5.39
C LYS A 424 22.35 -27.26 -6.19
N ASP A 425 22.86 -28.47 -6.44
CA ASP A 425 22.16 -29.50 -7.22
C ASP A 425 22.48 -30.89 -6.65
N ILE A 426 21.85 -31.89 -7.22
CA ILE A 426 22.03 -33.28 -6.81
C ILE A 426 23.44 -33.81 -7.13
N GLU A 427 24.10 -33.30 -8.14
CA GLU A 427 25.46 -33.67 -8.53
C GLU A 427 26.48 -33.18 -7.50
N GLU A 428 26.36 -31.91 -7.05
CA GLU A 428 27.21 -31.41 -5.96
C GLU A 428 26.96 -32.17 -4.66
N ALA A 429 25.69 -32.42 -4.33
CA ALA A 429 25.32 -33.22 -3.16
C ALA A 429 25.93 -34.63 -3.21
N TYR A 430 25.87 -35.28 -4.34
CA TYR A 430 26.47 -36.59 -4.57
C TYR A 430 27.98 -36.58 -4.35
N ILE A 431 28.69 -35.58 -4.90
CA ILE A 431 30.14 -35.44 -4.71
C ILE A 431 30.47 -35.31 -3.23
N ILE A 432 29.71 -34.51 -2.47
CA ILE A 432 29.94 -34.32 -1.02
C ILE A 432 29.70 -35.64 -0.26
N PHE A 433 28.58 -36.33 -0.52
CA PHE A 433 28.29 -37.61 0.15
C PHE A 433 29.27 -38.72 -0.21
N LYS A 434 29.72 -38.76 -1.46
CA LYS A 434 30.66 -39.79 -1.94
C LYS A 434 31.98 -39.80 -1.18
N GLN A 435 32.39 -38.67 -0.59
CA GLN A 435 33.59 -38.58 0.26
C GLN A 435 33.45 -39.40 1.54
N LYS A 436 32.23 -39.48 2.06
CA LYS A 436 31.91 -40.21 3.30
C LYS A 436 31.35 -41.62 3.04
N TYR A 437 30.63 -41.79 1.96
CA TYR A 437 29.94 -43.04 1.56
C TYR A 437 30.33 -43.43 0.13
N PRO A 438 31.48 -44.15 -0.03
CA PRO A 438 32.02 -44.50 -1.35
C PRO A 438 31.08 -45.34 -2.22
N ASP A 439 30.20 -46.17 -1.63
CA ASP A 439 29.31 -47.07 -2.35
C ASP A 439 27.93 -46.42 -2.68
N LEU A 440 27.70 -45.16 -2.25
CA LEU A 440 26.42 -44.48 -2.47
C LEU A 440 26.17 -44.23 -3.96
N SER A 441 24.91 -44.42 -4.40
CA SER A 441 24.45 -44.05 -5.72
C SER A 441 23.79 -42.68 -5.71
N ILE A 442 23.83 -41.95 -6.83
CA ILE A 442 23.11 -40.67 -6.98
C ILE A 442 21.58 -40.85 -6.85
N THR A 443 21.08 -42.03 -7.18
CA THR A 443 19.66 -42.41 -7.05
C THR A 443 19.20 -42.56 -5.59
N ASP A 444 20.10 -42.69 -4.65
CA ASP A 444 19.82 -42.83 -3.23
C ASP A 444 19.58 -41.46 -2.57
N LEU A 445 19.88 -40.38 -3.30
CA LEU A 445 19.69 -39.03 -2.83
C LEU A 445 18.26 -38.54 -3.07
N LYS A 446 17.65 -37.99 -2.04
CA LYS A 446 16.32 -37.37 -2.09
C LYS A 446 16.43 -35.91 -1.71
N GLN A 447 16.01 -35.02 -2.61
CA GLN A 447 15.95 -33.59 -2.29
C GLN A 447 14.79 -33.33 -1.32
N ASP A 448 14.95 -32.36 -0.41
CA ASP A 448 13.93 -31.88 0.51
C ASP A 448 12.60 -31.63 -0.25
N GLU A 449 11.48 -32.08 0.29
CA GLU A 449 10.17 -31.92 -0.33
C GLU A 449 9.60 -30.50 -0.15
N ASP A 450 10.07 -29.79 0.87
CA ASP A 450 9.62 -28.45 1.22
C ASP A 450 10.17 -27.39 0.26
N VAL A 451 9.47 -26.26 0.19
CA VAL A 451 9.91 -25.05 -0.52
C VAL A 451 10.19 -23.93 0.47
N LEU A 452 10.88 -22.90 0.00
CA LEU A 452 11.14 -21.70 0.79
C LEU A 452 9.91 -20.80 0.86
N ASP A 453 9.79 -20.07 1.96
CA ASP A 453 8.85 -18.95 2.12
C ASP A 453 9.03 -17.94 0.98
N THR A 454 7.94 -17.45 0.40
CA THR A 454 7.95 -16.47 -0.69
C THR A 454 8.77 -15.22 -0.34
N TRP A 455 8.77 -14.81 0.92
CA TRP A 455 9.54 -13.64 1.38
C TRP A 455 11.06 -13.88 1.33
N PHE A 456 11.51 -15.14 1.29
CA PHE A 456 12.92 -15.47 1.12
C PHE A 456 13.44 -15.17 -0.30
N SER A 457 12.59 -15.13 -1.30
CA SER A 457 12.95 -14.59 -2.62
C SER A 457 12.80 -13.08 -2.67
N SER A 458 11.76 -12.53 -2.02
CA SER A 458 11.41 -11.10 -2.13
C SER A 458 12.38 -10.18 -1.38
N TRP A 459 13.06 -10.64 -0.32
CA TRP A 459 14.06 -9.81 0.39
C TRP A 459 15.32 -9.56 -0.45
N LEU A 460 15.59 -10.41 -1.46
CA LEU A 460 16.70 -10.26 -2.39
C LEU A 460 16.42 -9.22 -3.49
N TRP A 461 15.16 -8.81 -3.65
CA TRP A 461 14.63 -8.11 -4.81
C TRP A 461 15.48 -6.93 -5.30
N PRO A 462 15.95 -5.98 -4.46
CA PRO A 462 16.74 -4.84 -4.93
C PRO A 462 18.09 -5.21 -5.51
N ILE A 463 18.62 -6.39 -5.20
CA ILE A 463 19.95 -6.86 -5.62
C ILE A 463 19.82 -7.93 -6.70
N SER A 464 18.97 -8.94 -6.50
CA SER A 464 18.83 -10.06 -7.43
C SER A 464 18.25 -9.62 -8.78
N SER A 465 17.33 -8.64 -8.77
CA SER A 465 16.73 -8.12 -10.01
C SER A 465 17.73 -7.43 -10.95
N PHE A 466 18.91 -7.06 -10.46
CA PHE A 466 20.03 -6.55 -11.23
C PHE A 466 21.20 -7.54 -11.32
N GLY A 467 20.99 -8.83 -11.03
CA GLY A 467 22.01 -9.87 -11.12
C GLY A 467 23.11 -9.81 -10.03
N GLY A 468 22.90 -9.02 -8.98
CA GLY A 468 23.91 -8.73 -7.95
C GLY A 468 24.24 -9.85 -6.98
N ILE A 469 23.52 -10.98 -7.05
CA ILE A 469 23.84 -12.15 -6.24
C ILE A 469 25.01 -12.91 -6.88
N HIS A 470 24.96 -13.15 -8.19
CA HIS A 470 25.99 -13.87 -8.93
C HIS A 470 27.25 -13.04 -9.15
N ASP A 471 27.09 -11.70 -9.35
CA ASP A 471 28.20 -10.77 -9.49
C ASP A 471 27.92 -9.47 -8.72
N LYS A 472 28.53 -9.33 -7.55
CA LYS A 472 28.41 -8.14 -6.68
C LYS A 472 28.95 -6.87 -7.32
N ASN A 473 29.77 -6.99 -8.37
CA ASN A 473 30.47 -5.90 -9.01
C ASN A 473 29.96 -5.58 -10.39
N ASN A 474 28.83 -6.17 -10.82
CA ASN A 474 28.30 -5.90 -12.15
C ASN A 474 27.92 -4.41 -12.33
N GLU A 475 28.02 -3.92 -13.57
CA GLU A 475 27.80 -2.52 -13.91
C GLU A 475 26.37 -2.04 -13.63
N GLU A 476 25.39 -2.91 -13.81
CA GLU A 476 23.99 -2.56 -13.56
C GLU A 476 23.71 -2.37 -12.07
N LEU A 477 24.17 -3.29 -11.23
CA LEU A 477 24.00 -3.15 -9.78
C LEU A 477 24.73 -1.90 -9.26
N LYS A 478 25.95 -1.62 -9.72
CA LYS A 478 26.68 -0.40 -9.34
C LYS A 478 25.95 0.87 -9.74
N TYR A 479 25.24 0.85 -10.85
CA TYR A 479 24.55 2.02 -11.38
C TYR A 479 23.18 2.26 -10.75
N TYR A 480 22.38 1.20 -10.50
CA TYR A 480 21.00 1.30 -10.05
C TYR A 480 20.79 1.12 -8.54
N TYR A 481 21.79 0.60 -7.83
CA TYR A 481 21.73 0.37 -6.38
C TYR A 481 22.57 1.41 -5.61
N PRO A 482 22.09 1.94 -4.47
CA PRO A 482 20.80 1.68 -3.84
C PRO A 482 19.62 2.29 -4.64
N ILE A 483 18.44 1.71 -4.51
CA ILE A 483 17.22 2.30 -5.10
C ILE A 483 16.85 3.59 -4.35
N ASN A 484 16.33 4.59 -5.06
CA ASN A 484 16.10 5.91 -4.47
C ASN A 484 14.88 5.95 -3.55
N VAL A 485 13.79 5.32 -3.97
CA VAL A 485 12.54 5.31 -3.22
C VAL A 485 11.91 3.93 -3.28
N LEU A 486 11.57 3.38 -2.13
CA LEU A 486 10.68 2.23 -2.01
C LEU A 486 9.27 2.73 -1.71
N VAL A 487 8.28 2.43 -2.55
CA VAL A 487 6.88 2.76 -2.33
C VAL A 487 6.12 1.50 -1.97
N THR A 488 5.58 1.43 -0.76
CA THR A 488 4.91 0.22 -0.27
C THR A 488 3.81 0.52 0.73
N ALA A 489 3.01 -0.47 1.09
CA ALA A 489 2.00 -0.36 2.14
C ALA A 489 2.57 -0.76 3.52
N PRO A 490 2.03 -0.21 4.62
CA PRO A 490 2.57 -0.44 5.96
C PRO A 490 2.38 -1.86 6.48
N ASP A 491 1.45 -2.62 5.93
CA ASP A 491 1.16 -4.00 6.31
C ASP A 491 2.30 -4.99 5.94
N ILE A 492 3.24 -4.58 5.08
CA ILE A 492 4.41 -5.37 4.72
C ILE A 492 5.74 -4.75 5.19
N ILE A 493 5.72 -3.87 6.20
CA ILE A 493 6.94 -3.30 6.80
C ILE A 493 7.88 -4.39 7.25
N PHE A 494 7.39 -5.33 8.04
CA PHE A 494 8.22 -6.39 8.58
C PHE A 494 8.51 -7.49 7.55
N PHE A 495 7.50 -7.89 6.79
CA PHE A 495 7.62 -8.95 5.79
C PHE A 495 8.64 -8.62 4.69
N TRP A 496 8.69 -7.37 4.25
CA TRP A 496 9.46 -6.98 3.08
C TRP A 496 10.49 -5.88 3.36
N VAL A 497 10.07 -4.73 3.89
CA VAL A 497 10.96 -3.57 4.10
C VAL A 497 12.11 -3.94 5.03
N ALA A 498 11.81 -4.48 6.20
CA ALA A 498 12.81 -4.86 7.20
C ALA A 498 13.76 -5.95 6.67
N ARG A 499 13.20 -6.95 5.99
CA ARG A 499 14.00 -8.05 5.43
C ARG A 499 14.93 -7.58 4.32
N MET A 500 14.49 -6.68 3.43
CA MET A 500 15.37 -6.08 2.42
C MET A 500 16.50 -5.26 3.05
N ILE A 501 16.23 -4.50 4.12
CA ILE A 501 17.25 -3.74 4.84
C ILE A 501 18.29 -4.68 5.43
N MET A 502 17.85 -5.72 6.11
CA MET A 502 18.75 -6.75 6.69
C MET A 502 19.60 -7.41 5.62
N PHE A 503 19.01 -7.80 4.50
CA PHE A 503 19.73 -8.47 3.42
C PHE A 503 20.72 -7.54 2.71
N GLY A 504 20.33 -6.30 2.40
CA GLY A 504 21.22 -5.32 1.76
C GLY A 504 22.47 -5.06 2.58
N LEU A 505 22.30 -4.86 3.90
CA LEU A 505 23.42 -4.70 4.84
C LEU A 505 24.28 -5.98 4.98
N TYR A 506 23.66 -7.14 5.02
CA TYR A 506 24.36 -8.41 5.08
C TYR A 506 25.18 -8.69 3.81
N TRP A 507 24.59 -8.52 2.62
CA TRP A 507 25.20 -8.93 1.36
C TRP A 507 26.17 -7.88 0.78
N LYS A 508 25.78 -6.59 0.82
CA LYS A 508 26.54 -5.48 0.23
C LYS A 508 27.21 -4.57 1.25
N ASN A 509 26.84 -4.67 2.52
CA ASN A 509 27.17 -3.69 3.57
C ASN A 509 26.72 -2.25 3.21
N GLU A 510 25.65 -2.15 2.44
CA GLU A 510 25.04 -0.91 1.97
C GLU A 510 23.53 -0.94 2.17
N ILE A 511 22.91 0.23 2.37
CA ILE A 511 21.44 0.35 2.47
C ILE A 511 20.79 -0.01 1.12
N PRO A 512 19.66 -0.74 1.09
CA PRO A 512 19.02 -1.11 -0.17
C PRO A 512 18.24 0.04 -0.81
N PHE A 513 17.83 1.04 -0.04
CA PHE A 513 17.08 2.22 -0.50
C PHE A 513 17.30 3.41 0.45
N GLU A 514 17.19 4.63 -0.10
CA GLU A 514 17.41 5.87 0.66
C GLU A 514 16.18 6.25 1.50
N LYS A 515 14.98 6.01 0.98
CA LYS A 515 13.72 6.35 1.64
C LYS A 515 12.61 5.33 1.35
N VAL A 516 11.68 5.22 2.30
CA VAL A 516 10.46 4.41 2.19
C VAL A 516 9.25 5.31 2.26
N CYS A 517 8.45 5.30 1.20
CA CYS A 517 7.22 6.05 1.06
C CYS A 517 6.03 5.11 1.32
N PHE A 518 5.39 5.23 2.47
CA PHE A 518 4.24 4.38 2.82
C PHE A 518 2.94 4.96 2.28
N THR A 519 2.21 4.13 1.54
CA THR A 519 0.85 4.44 1.10
C THR A 519 -0.15 4.12 2.20
N GLY A 520 -1.32 4.75 2.17
CA GLY A 520 -2.46 4.30 2.97
C GLY A 520 -3.07 3.01 2.38
N LEU A 521 -3.81 2.28 3.21
CA LEU A 521 -4.62 1.16 2.77
C LEU A 521 -5.92 1.66 2.15
N VAL A 522 -6.32 1.09 1.02
CA VAL A 522 -7.61 1.41 0.40
C VAL A 522 -8.69 0.53 1.03
N ARG A 523 -9.73 1.16 1.57
CA ARG A 523 -10.84 0.54 2.28
C ARG A 523 -12.16 0.78 1.57
N ASP A 524 -13.10 -0.13 1.76
CA ASP A 524 -14.48 0.04 1.31
C ASP A 524 -15.27 1.00 2.22
N LYS A 525 -16.51 1.32 1.87
CA LYS A 525 -17.39 2.19 2.67
C LYS A 525 -17.67 1.65 4.08
N SER A 526 -17.49 0.35 4.30
CA SER A 526 -17.58 -0.29 5.62
C SER A 526 -16.23 -0.31 6.37
N LYS A 527 -15.24 0.46 5.91
CA LYS A 527 -13.89 0.56 6.46
C LYS A 527 -13.06 -0.74 6.40
N ARG A 528 -13.50 -1.77 5.68
CA ARG A 528 -12.76 -3.02 5.51
C ARG A 528 -11.69 -2.83 4.42
N LYS A 529 -10.51 -3.39 4.62
CA LYS A 529 -9.43 -3.40 3.59
C LYS A 529 -9.99 -4.00 2.29
N MET A 530 -9.81 -3.29 1.18
CA MET A 530 -10.18 -3.82 -0.12
C MET A 530 -9.27 -4.98 -0.50
N SER A 531 -9.87 -6.10 -0.82
CA SER A 531 -9.16 -7.29 -1.28
C SER A 531 -10.01 -8.08 -2.28
N LYS A 532 -9.32 -8.86 -3.11
CA LYS A 532 -9.99 -9.74 -4.09
C LYS A 532 -10.78 -10.86 -3.43
N SER A 533 -10.28 -11.37 -2.30
CA SER A 533 -10.94 -12.45 -1.56
C SER A 533 -12.28 -12.04 -0.97
N LEU A 534 -12.43 -10.77 -0.58
CA LEU A 534 -13.68 -10.22 -0.06
C LEU A 534 -14.64 -9.74 -1.16
N GLY A 535 -14.18 -9.64 -2.42
CA GLY A 535 -14.99 -9.15 -3.53
C GLY A 535 -15.45 -7.68 -3.38
N ASN A 536 -14.80 -6.91 -2.52
CA ASN A 536 -15.16 -5.52 -2.19
C ASN A 536 -14.33 -4.46 -2.92
N SER A 537 -13.50 -4.87 -3.89
CA SER A 537 -12.74 -3.96 -4.75
C SER A 537 -13.34 -3.99 -6.15
N PRO A 538 -13.70 -2.83 -6.74
CA PRO A 538 -14.11 -2.78 -8.14
C PRO A 538 -12.96 -3.22 -9.05
N ASP A 539 -13.29 -3.69 -10.25
CA ASP A 539 -12.28 -3.99 -11.26
C ASP A 539 -11.66 -2.67 -11.76
N PRO A 540 -10.34 -2.49 -11.64
CA PRO A 540 -9.67 -1.30 -12.14
C PRO A 540 -9.89 -1.03 -13.63
N ILE A 541 -10.01 -2.08 -14.45
CA ILE A 541 -10.24 -1.94 -15.90
C ILE A 541 -11.61 -1.33 -16.18
N ASP A 542 -12.65 -1.72 -15.44
CA ASP A 542 -13.99 -1.14 -15.60
C ASP A 542 -13.99 0.34 -15.25
N LEU A 543 -13.26 0.73 -14.21
CA LEU A 543 -13.10 2.15 -13.83
C LEU A 543 -12.31 2.93 -14.89
N ILE A 544 -11.23 2.37 -15.43
CA ILE A 544 -10.44 3.00 -16.50
C ILE A 544 -11.30 3.16 -17.76
N ASN A 545 -12.05 2.14 -18.16
CA ASN A 545 -12.95 2.24 -19.32
C ASN A 545 -14.03 3.33 -19.15
N LYS A 546 -14.50 3.54 -17.90
CA LYS A 546 -15.57 4.50 -17.61
C LYS A 546 -15.06 5.94 -17.46
N TYR A 547 -13.92 6.12 -16.79
CA TYR A 547 -13.42 7.43 -16.39
C TYR A 547 -12.12 7.85 -17.09
N GLY A 548 -11.45 6.93 -17.79
CA GLY A 548 -10.09 7.09 -18.32
C GLY A 548 -9.03 6.79 -17.25
N ALA A 549 -7.85 6.37 -17.68
CA ALA A 549 -6.72 6.12 -16.78
C ALA A 549 -6.31 7.39 -16.03
N ASP A 550 -6.19 8.53 -16.72
CA ASP A 550 -5.89 9.82 -16.10
C ASP A 550 -6.90 10.19 -15.02
N GLY A 551 -8.22 9.94 -15.28
CA GLY A 551 -9.28 10.19 -14.31
C GLY A 551 -9.19 9.32 -13.06
N VAL A 552 -8.86 8.04 -13.23
CA VAL A 552 -8.67 7.09 -12.11
C VAL A 552 -7.42 7.46 -11.30
N ARG A 553 -6.30 7.80 -11.94
CA ARG A 553 -5.05 8.24 -11.29
C ARG A 553 -5.28 9.46 -10.40
N VAL A 554 -5.90 10.50 -10.93
CA VAL A 554 -6.23 11.72 -10.16
C VAL A 554 -7.18 11.41 -9.03
N GLY A 555 -8.27 10.66 -9.29
CA GLY A 555 -9.25 10.32 -8.27
C GLY A 555 -8.64 9.58 -7.09
N MET A 556 -7.72 8.65 -7.35
CA MET A 556 -7.01 7.92 -6.29
C MET A 556 -6.06 8.80 -5.48
N LEU A 557 -5.32 9.69 -6.15
CA LEU A 557 -4.30 10.51 -5.49
C LEU A 557 -4.89 11.68 -4.70
N LEU A 558 -5.96 12.34 -5.18
CA LEU A 558 -6.57 13.48 -4.49
C LEU A 558 -7.03 13.16 -3.07
N CYS A 559 -7.39 11.91 -2.81
CA CYS A 559 -7.90 11.46 -1.51
C CYS A 559 -6.88 10.64 -0.71
N ALA A 560 -5.59 10.67 -1.10
CA ALA A 560 -4.54 9.82 -0.55
C ALA A 560 -3.46 10.60 0.22
N PRO A 561 -3.75 11.20 1.39
CA PRO A 561 -2.70 11.79 2.22
C PRO A 561 -1.65 10.73 2.57
N ALA A 562 -0.39 11.13 2.66
CA ALA A 562 0.72 10.22 2.90
C ALA A 562 0.48 9.33 4.14
N GLY A 563 0.49 8.02 3.96
CA GLY A 563 0.37 7.01 5.01
C GLY A 563 -0.96 7.02 5.79
N THR A 564 -2.03 7.55 5.20
CA THR A 564 -3.37 7.53 5.79
C THR A 564 -4.29 6.64 4.97
N ASP A 565 -5.09 5.82 5.64
CA ASP A 565 -6.07 4.94 4.99
C ASP A 565 -7.12 5.75 4.22
N ILE A 566 -7.51 5.24 3.07
CA ILE A 566 -8.44 5.88 2.14
C ILE A 566 -9.73 5.08 2.09
N ILE A 567 -10.86 5.75 2.24
CA ILE A 567 -12.15 5.16 1.91
C ILE A 567 -12.41 5.45 0.43
N PHE A 568 -12.38 4.42 -0.40
CA PHE A 568 -12.61 4.56 -1.83
C PHE A 568 -14.08 4.88 -2.13
N ASP A 569 -14.27 5.92 -2.94
CA ASP A 569 -15.55 6.24 -3.56
C ASP A 569 -15.35 6.50 -5.06
N GLU A 570 -16.19 5.91 -5.89
CA GLU A 570 -16.13 6.03 -7.34
C GLU A 570 -16.34 7.48 -7.84
N GLN A 571 -16.99 8.34 -7.04
CA GLN A 571 -17.13 9.77 -7.31
C GLN A 571 -15.77 10.49 -7.43
N GLN A 572 -14.74 9.97 -6.77
CA GLN A 572 -13.37 10.49 -6.87
C GLN A 572 -12.82 10.33 -8.30
N CYS A 573 -13.11 9.22 -8.96
CA CYS A 573 -12.73 9.01 -10.36
C CYS A 573 -13.48 9.95 -11.31
N LEU A 574 -14.74 10.25 -11.02
CA LEU A 574 -15.51 11.25 -11.76
C LEU A 574 -14.91 12.66 -11.61
N GLN A 575 -14.49 13.02 -10.40
CA GLN A 575 -13.79 14.30 -10.15
C GLN A 575 -12.48 14.36 -10.96
N GLY A 576 -11.71 13.28 -10.99
CA GLY A 576 -10.50 13.16 -11.81
C GLY A 576 -10.81 13.36 -13.30
N ARG A 577 -11.86 12.73 -13.83
CA ARG A 577 -12.29 12.93 -15.22
C ARG A 577 -12.68 14.38 -15.51
N ASN A 578 -13.37 15.02 -14.57
CA ASN A 578 -13.75 16.43 -14.72
C ASN A 578 -12.51 17.33 -14.78
N PHE A 579 -11.48 17.03 -14.01
CA PHE A 579 -10.21 17.74 -14.05
C PHE A 579 -9.52 17.61 -15.42
N VAL A 580 -9.45 16.39 -15.97
CA VAL A 580 -8.94 16.12 -17.31
C VAL A 580 -9.71 16.91 -18.37
N ASN A 581 -11.05 16.91 -18.30
CA ASN A 581 -11.89 17.66 -19.22
C ASN A 581 -11.69 19.18 -19.10
N LYS A 582 -11.44 19.68 -17.90
CA LYS A 582 -11.14 21.11 -17.67
C LYS A 582 -9.87 21.54 -18.42
N LEU A 583 -8.81 20.76 -18.30
CA LEU A 583 -7.54 21.01 -18.99
C LEU A 583 -7.71 20.93 -20.52
N TRP A 584 -8.44 19.92 -21.00
CA TRP A 584 -8.77 19.80 -22.43
C TRP A 584 -9.53 21.01 -22.97
N ASN A 585 -10.52 21.51 -22.23
CA ASN A 585 -11.29 22.70 -22.63
C ASN A 585 -10.43 23.98 -22.60
N ALA A 586 -9.49 24.10 -21.66
CA ALA A 586 -8.51 25.19 -21.65
C ALA A 586 -7.65 25.19 -22.92
N TYR A 587 -7.13 24.02 -23.31
CA TYR A 587 -6.42 23.87 -24.59
C TYR A 587 -7.28 24.30 -25.78
N LYS A 588 -8.53 23.85 -25.87
CA LYS A 588 -9.45 24.23 -26.95
C LYS A 588 -9.68 25.74 -27.04
N LEU A 589 -9.83 26.39 -25.88
CA LEU A 589 -9.99 27.85 -25.82
C LEU A 589 -8.75 28.55 -26.41
N ILE A 590 -7.55 28.18 -25.91
CA ILE A 590 -6.28 28.79 -26.40
C ILE A 590 -6.10 28.53 -27.92
N ASN A 591 -6.34 27.31 -28.37
CA ASN A 591 -6.17 26.95 -29.78
C ASN A 591 -7.25 27.59 -30.71
N SER A 592 -8.32 28.16 -30.13
CA SER A 592 -9.34 28.87 -30.88
C SER A 592 -8.96 30.33 -31.22
N TRP A 593 -7.91 30.86 -30.61
CA TRP A 593 -7.46 32.25 -30.85
C TRP A 593 -6.54 32.33 -32.08
N THR A 594 -6.59 33.48 -32.77
CA THR A 594 -5.79 33.77 -33.94
C THR A 594 -4.85 34.94 -33.65
N VAL A 595 -3.56 34.79 -33.91
CA VAL A 595 -2.59 35.86 -33.70
C VAL A 595 -2.81 36.96 -34.76
N ASP A 596 -2.89 38.23 -34.32
CA ASP A 596 -2.86 39.41 -35.13
C ASP A 596 -1.61 40.24 -34.77
N ASN A 597 -0.65 40.29 -35.68
CA ASN A 597 0.64 40.98 -35.46
C ASN A 597 0.53 42.49 -35.32
N ASN A 598 -0.64 43.08 -35.70
CA ASN A 598 -0.88 44.51 -35.60
C ASN A 598 -1.43 44.94 -34.24
N LEU A 599 -1.82 43.97 -33.39
CA LEU A 599 -2.30 44.28 -32.06
C LEU A 599 -1.15 44.52 -31.09
N GLN A 600 -1.26 45.59 -30.31
CA GLN A 600 -0.37 45.84 -29.19
C GLN A 600 -0.82 45.05 -27.99
N GLN A 601 0.13 44.62 -27.19
CA GLN A 601 -0.15 43.88 -25.97
C GLN A 601 -0.89 44.77 -24.95
N PRO A 602 -2.07 44.40 -24.48
CA PRO A 602 -2.78 45.13 -23.45
C PRO A 602 -2.03 45.07 -22.09
N THR A 603 -2.09 46.17 -21.31
CA THR A 603 -1.45 46.24 -19.98
C THR A 603 -1.93 45.13 -19.04
N TYR A 604 -3.24 44.82 -19.04
CA TYR A 604 -3.77 43.74 -18.24
C TYR A 604 -3.18 42.34 -18.63
N SER A 605 -2.89 42.12 -19.91
CA SER A 605 -2.26 40.88 -20.37
C SER A 605 -0.80 40.82 -19.91
N GLN A 606 -0.07 41.92 -20.00
CA GLN A 606 1.31 41.97 -19.48
C GLN A 606 1.37 41.68 -17.98
N GLN A 607 0.47 42.33 -17.20
CA GLN A 607 0.37 42.12 -15.75
C GLN A 607 -0.03 40.66 -15.39
N ALA A 608 -0.92 40.06 -16.17
CA ALA A 608 -1.34 38.68 -15.97
C ALA A 608 -0.19 37.69 -16.25
N ILE A 609 0.59 37.93 -17.30
CA ILE A 609 1.76 37.10 -17.66
C ILE A 609 2.82 37.20 -16.57
N GLU A 610 3.13 38.41 -16.09
CA GLU A 610 4.07 38.63 -15.01
C GLU A 610 3.67 37.83 -13.75
N TRP A 611 2.42 38.00 -13.33
CA TRP A 611 1.87 37.26 -12.18
C TRP A 611 1.99 35.77 -12.38
N PHE A 612 1.49 35.24 -13.51
CA PHE A 612 1.36 33.81 -13.68
C PHE A 612 2.71 33.11 -13.88
N THR A 613 3.71 33.80 -14.45
CA THR A 613 5.08 33.31 -14.53
C THR A 613 5.71 33.14 -13.15
N ASN A 614 5.48 34.10 -12.24
CA ASN A 614 5.94 33.98 -10.85
C ASN A 614 5.20 32.84 -10.12
N LEU A 615 3.89 32.69 -10.34
CA LEU A 615 3.08 31.62 -9.76
C LEU A 615 3.55 30.22 -10.23
N ILE A 616 3.89 30.07 -11.51
CA ILE A 616 4.46 28.81 -12.05
C ILE A 616 5.77 28.46 -11.35
N SER A 617 6.67 29.42 -11.21
CA SER A 617 7.96 29.20 -10.53
C SER A 617 7.78 28.81 -9.07
N TYR A 618 6.89 29.49 -8.35
CA TYR A 618 6.52 29.13 -6.97
C TYR A 618 5.91 27.73 -6.90
N THR A 619 4.92 27.45 -7.74
CA THR A 619 4.25 26.15 -7.75
C THR A 619 5.20 24.99 -8.07
N GLN A 620 6.18 25.21 -8.95
CA GLN A 620 7.20 24.21 -9.24
C GLN A 620 7.97 23.83 -7.96
N LEU A 621 8.42 24.79 -7.17
CA LEU A 621 9.15 24.53 -5.92
C LEU A 621 8.29 23.78 -4.90
N GLU A 622 7.02 24.15 -4.78
CA GLU A 622 6.07 23.44 -3.91
C GLU A 622 5.86 21.98 -4.35
N ILE A 623 5.71 21.74 -5.66
CA ILE A 623 5.60 20.37 -6.20
C ILE A 623 6.87 19.58 -5.90
N GLU A 624 8.05 20.14 -6.16
CA GLU A 624 9.33 19.50 -5.89
C GLU A 624 9.49 19.16 -4.40
N HIS A 625 9.18 20.11 -3.53
CA HIS A 625 9.22 19.91 -2.08
C HIS A 625 8.29 18.78 -1.63
N ASN A 626 7.07 18.73 -2.14
CA ASN A 626 6.10 17.71 -1.79
C ASN A 626 6.51 16.32 -2.30
N ILE A 627 7.06 16.21 -3.52
CA ILE A 627 7.56 14.95 -4.07
C ILE A 627 8.76 14.43 -3.24
N GLU A 628 9.72 15.30 -2.90
CA GLU A 628 10.88 14.93 -2.09
C GLU A 628 10.52 14.40 -0.70
N ASN A 629 9.40 14.89 -0.13
CA ASN A 629 8.85 14.45 1.15
C ASN A 629 7.76 13.37 1.02
N CYS A 630 7.65 12.69 -0.13
CA CYS A 630 6.67 11.63 -0.38
C CYS A 630 5.19 12.07 -0.21
N ARG A 631 4.90 13.35 -0.43
CA ARG A 631 3.56 13.96 -0.30
C ARG A 631 2.91 14.10 -1.68
N MET A 632 2.68 12.97 -2.36
CA MET A 632 2.27 12.95 -3.77
C MET A 632 0.86 13.54 -3.99
N SER A 633 -0.05 13.36 -3.01
CA SER A 633 -1.37 14.00 -3.02
C SER A 633 -1.27 15.52 -2.99
N ASP A 634 -0.39 16.06 -2.14
CA ASP A 634 -0.20 17.52 -2.02
C ASP A 634 0.45 18.09 -3.29
N ALA A 635 1.40 17.37 -3.88
CA ALA A 635 1.97 17.75 -5.18
C ALA A 635 0.89 17.82 -6.28
N LEU A 636 -0.05 16.85 -6.30
CA LEU A 636 -1.19 16.91 -7.22
C LEU A 636 -2.14 18.07 -6.89
N HIS A 637 -2.38 18.37 -5.60
CA HIS A 637 -3.21 19.52 -5.22
C HIS A 637 -2.61 20.84 -5.71
N ASN A 638 -1.28 21.02 -5.64
CA ASN A 638 -0.64 22.20 -6.21
C ASN A 638 -0.92 22.33 -7.73
N VAL A 639 -0.86 21.24 -8.48
CA VAL A 639 -1.19 21.24 -9.92
C VAL A 639 -2.68 21.49 -10.14
N TYR A 640 -3.53 20.89 -9.31
CA TYR A 640 -4.97 21.07 -9.39
C TYR A 640 -5.35 22.55 -9.17
N GLU A 641 -4.86 23.15 -8.11
CA GLU A 641 -5.10 24.55 -7.75
C GLU A 641 -4.55 25.51 -8.83
N LEU A 642 -3.34 25.23 -9.34
CA LEU A 642 -2.77 26.02 -10.43
C LEU A 642 -3.71 26.06 -11.65
N ILE A 643 -4.27 24.91 -12.04
CA ILE A 643 -5.12 24.80 -13.24
C ILE A 643 -6.55 25.24 -12.96
N TRP A 644 -7.17 24.68 -11.90
CA TRP A 644 -8.60 24.82 -11.63
C TRP A 644 -8.96 26.17 -11.04
N ASP A 645 -8.14 26.70 -10.11
CA ASP A 645 -8.44 27.89 -9.34
C ASP A 645 -7.69 29.14 -9.81
N ASN A 646 -6.59 28.98 -10.58
CA ASN A 646 -5.80 30.09 -11.06
C ASN A 646 -5.80 30.26 -12.58
N PHE A 647 -5.38 29.24 -13.32
CA PHE A 647 -5.22 29.34 -14.78
C PHE A 647 -6.57 29.56 -15.49
N CYS A 648 -7.51 28.65 -15.28
CA CYS A 648 -8.79 28.69 -16.00
C CYS A 648 -9.69 29.87 -15.63
N PRO A 649 -9.94 30.16 -14.33
CA PRO A 649 -10.92 31.22 -13.96
C PRO A 649 -10.35 32.63 -13.94
N TYR A 650 -9.04 32.81 -13.91
CA TYR A 650 -8.39 34.12 -13.84
C TYR A 650 -7.48 34.39 -15.02
N TYR A 651 -6.36 33.63 -15.16
CA TYR A 651 -5.40 33.92 -16.22
C TYR A 651 -6.03 33.94 -17.61
N LEU A 652 -6.72 32.89 -18.01
CA LEU A 652 -7.35 32.80 -19.32
C LEU A 652 -8.44 33.83 -19.52
N GLU A 653 -9.24 34.15 -18.51
CA GLU A 653 -10.29 35.16 -18.61
C GLU A 653 -9.70 36.58 -18.68
N ILE A 654 -8.57 36.88 -18.03
CA ILE A 654 -7.89 38.16 -18.13
C ILE A 654 -7.34 38.36 -19.54
N ILE A 655 -6.71 37.37 -20.14
CA ILE A 655 -6.06 37.53 -21.45
C ILE A 655 -7.03 37.29 -22.62
N LYS A 656 -8.22 36.77 -22.38
CA LYS A 656 -9.20 36.45 -23.41
C LYS A 656 -9.58 37.68 -24.27
N PRO A 657 -9.53 37.54 -25.60
CA PRO A 657 -9.94 38.63 -26.52
C PRO A 657 -11.39 39.07 -26.28
N VAL A 658 -11.65 40.37 -26.33
CA VAL A 658 -12.98 40.95 -26.02
C VAL A 658 -13.97 40.80 -27.18
N ASP A 659 -13.58 41.24 -28.39
CA ASP A 659 -14.51 41.39 -29.53
C ASP A 659 -14.24 40.47 -30.72
N SER A 660 -13.14 39.77 -30.71
CA SER A 660 -12.74 38.86 -31.79
C SER A 660 -11.90 37.71 -31.21
N LYS A 661 -11.75 36.60 -31.94
CA LYS A 661 -10.78 35.56 -31.53
C LYS A 661 -9.32 35.98 -31.80
N LYS A 662 -9.04 37.27 -32.00
CA LYS A 662 -7.73 37.81 -32.31
C LYS A 662 -6.99 38.25 -31.06
N ILE A 663 -5.77 37.78 -30.89
CA ILE A 663 -4.88 38.07 -29.77
C ILE A 663 -3.55 38.60 -30.29
N ASP A 664 -2.89 39.48 -29.52
CA ASP A 664 -1.57 39.95 -29.86
C ASP A 664 -0.52 38.83 -29.77
N LYS A 665 0.55 38.92 -30.53
CA LYS A 665 1.60 37.94 -30.66
C LYS A 665 2.28 37.64 -29.31
N THR A 666 2.65 38.69 -28.58
CA THR A 666 3.40 38.55 -27.32
C THR A 666 2.62 37.80 -26.24
N THR A 667 1.30 38.16 -26.10
CA THR A 667 0.42 37.46 -25.16
C THR A 667 0.26 35.98 -25.53
N MET A 668 0.11 35.67 -26.82
CA MET A 668 -0.05 34.29 -27.27
C MET A 668 1.20 33.44 -27.04
N GLU A 669 2.38 33.96 -27.38
CA GLU A 669 3.66 33.28 -27.16
C GLU A 669 3.91 33.01 -25.67
N SER A 670 3.70 34.03 -24.83
CA SER A 670 3.84 33.88 -23.38
C SER A 670 2.82 32.85 -22.80
N THR A 671 1.58 32.86 -23.31
CA THR A 671 0.56 31.89 -22.92
C THR A 671 0.95 30.45 -23.30
N ASN A 672 1.56 30.27 -24.46
CA ASN A 672 2.05 28.93 -24.87
C ASN A 672 3.19 28.43 -23.97
N ILE A 673 4.11 29.34 -23.54
CA ILE A 673 5.19 28.98 -22.61
C ILE A 673 4.58 28.58 -21.25
N ILE A 674 3.68 29.40 -20.71
CA ILE A 674 2.97 29.13 -19.47
C ILE A 674 2.20 27.80 -19.52
N PHE A 675 1.45 27.57 -20.59
CA PHE A 675 0.67 26.34 -20.76
C PHE A 675 1.58 25.11 -20.93
N SER A 676 2.71 25.25 -21.59
CA SER A 676 3.72 24.19 -21.69
C SER A 676 4.27 23.79 -20.31
N ALA A 677 4.52 24.77 -19.42
CA ALA A 677 4.94 24.46 -18.03
C ALA A 677 3.83 23.74 -17.26
N ILE A 678 2.57 24.19 -17.38
CA ILE A 678 1.41 23.51 -16.77
C ILE A 678 1.30 22.06 -17.25
N LEU A 679 1.48 21.81 -18.56
CA LEU A 679 1.42 20.47 -19.13
C LEU A 679 2.53 19.57 -18.56
N LYS A 680 3.74 20.09 -18.37
CA LYS A 680 4.85 19.34 -17.75
C LYS A 680 4.54 18.95 -16.30
N PHE A 681 3.99 19.85 -15.49
CA PHE A 681 3.59 19.55 -14.12
C PHE A 681 2.47 18.52 -14.07
N ALA A 682 1.45 18.69 -14.89
CA ALA A 682 0.29 17.81 -14.95
C ALA A 682 0.63 16.42 -15.50
N HIS A 683 1.68 16.28 -16.33
CA HIS A 683 2.08 15.00 -16.94
C HIS A 683 2.51 13.95 -15.91
N LEU A 684 2.93 14.36 -14.72
CA LEU A 684 3.24 13.43 -13.64
C LEU A 684 2.01 12.59 -13.24
N PHE A 685 0.83 13.19 -13.33
CA PHE A 685 -0.41 12.65 -12.79
C PHE A 685 -1.40 12.22 -13.88
N ILE A 686 -1.47 12.98 -14.98
CA ILE A 686 -2.41 12.80 -16.10
C ILE A 686 -1.64 12.74 -17.44
N PRO A 687 -0.83 11.67 -17.63
CA PRO A 687 0.12 11.61 -18.73
C PRO A 687 -0.53 11.56 -20.12
N PHE A 688 -1.70 10.97 -20.26
CA PHE A 688 -2.30 10.75 -21.58
C PHE A 688 -2.88 12.02 -22.19
N VAL A 689 -3.70 12.75 -21.44
CA VAL A 689 -4.30 13.98 -21.93
C VAL A 689 -3.23 15.05 -22.18
N THR A 690 -2.22 15.12 -21.33
CA THR A 690 -1.14 16.09 -21.48
C THR A 690 -0.25 15.79 -22.69
N GLU A 691 0.06 14.53 -22.95
CA GLU A 691 0.80 14.12 -24.17
C GLU A 691 0.00 14.43 -25.44
N GLU A 692 -1.32 14.17 -25.44
CA GLU A 692 -2.18 14.46 -26.59
C GLU A 692 -2.27 15.97 -26.85
N ILE A 693 -2.42 16.78 -25.79
CA ILE A 693 -2.42 18.26 -25.93
C ILE A 693 -1.07 18.73 -26.45
N TRP A 694 0.03 18.24 -25.88
CA TRP A 694 1.40 18.60 -26.29
C TRP A 694 1.65 18.33 -27.77
N ALA A 695 1.23 17.16 -28.26
CA ALA A 695 1.39 16.81 -29.67
C ALA A 695 0.52 17.63 -30.61
N ARG A 696 -0.59 18.21 -30.13
CA ARG A 696 -1.50 19.07 -30.91
C ARG A 696 -1.11 20.54 -30.88
N MET A 697 -0.25 20.97 -29.94
CA MET A 697 0.20 22.35 -29.87
C MET A 697 1.11 22.68 -31.07
N LYS A 698 0.70 23.66 -31.87
CA LYS A 698 1.39 24.06 -33.12
C LYS A 698 2.83 24.58 -32.92
N TYR A 699 3.17 24.95 -31.70
CA TYR A 699 4.44 25.60 -31.35
C TYR A 699 5.49 24.66 -30.79
N ASN A 700 5.16 23.38 -30.53
CA ASN A 700 6.11 22.37 -30.05
C ASN A 700 6.75 21.64 -31.21
N SER A 701 7.98 21.99 -31.50
CA SER A 701 8.71 21.55 -32.71
C SER A 701 9.28 20.14 -32.61
N SER A 702 9.35 19.47 -31.45
CA SER A 702 9.98 18.13 -31.43
C SER A 702 9.80 17.39 -30.11
N GLY A 703 9.43 16.11 -30.20
CA GLY A 703 9.54 15.14 -29.14
C GLY A 703 8.27 14.90 -28.31
N LEU A 704 8.37 13.87 -27.50
CA LEU A 704 7.32 13.50 -26.55
C LEU A 704 7.40 14.38 -25.31
N LEU A 705 6.27 14.72 -24.73
CA LEU A 705 6.23 15.41 -23.42
C LEU A 705 6.90 14.56 -22.33
N ALA A 706 6.75 13.25 -22.39
CA ALA A 706 7.41 12.29 -21.50
C ALA A 706 8.94 12.39 -21.46
N THR A 707 9.58 13.00 -22.49
CA THR A 707 11.04 13.23 -22.57
C THR A 707 11.43 14.70 -22.34
N SER A 708 10.45 15.58 -22.10
CA SER A 708 10.71 16.99 -21.86
C SER A 708 11.34 17.21 -20.46
N LYS A 709 12.03 18.35 -20.33
CA LYS A 709 12.70 18.71 -19.06
C LYS A 709 12.00 19.86 -18.36
N TRP A 710 12.10 19.87 -17.04
CA TRP A 710 11.72 21.00 -16.20
C TRP A 710 12.82 22.04 -16.21
N ASP A 711 12.46 23.30 -15.87
CA ASP A 711 13.45 24.34 -15.65
C ASP A 711 14.24 24.05 -14.37
N CYS A 712 15.56 24.30 -14.42
CA CYS A 712 16.45 23.90 -13.36
C CYS A 712 16.46 24.85 -12.14
N ASN A 713 16.15 26.14 -12.34
CA ASN A 713 16.21 27.17 -11.28
C ASN A 713 15.03 28.14 -11.38
N PRO A 714 13.85 27.77 -10.88
CA PRO A 714 12.71 28.67 -10.87
C PRO A 714 12.98 29.82 -9.90
N ILE A 715 12.82 31.06 -10.39
CA ILE A 715 12.92 32.29 -9.62
C ILE A 715 11.56 32.95 -9.60
N TYR A 716 11.10 33.44 -8.45
CA TYR A 716 9.84 34.12 -8.31
C TYR A 716 9.92 35.29 -7.32
N ASP A 717 9.04 36.28 -7.53
CA ASP A 717 8.78 37.36 -6.59
C ASP A 717 7.48 37.09 -5.83
N LYS A 718 7.58 36.82 -4.54
CA LYS A 718 6.42 36.54 -3.69
C LYS A 718 5.49 37.75 -3.59
N TYR A 719 6.00 38.97 -3.64
CA TYR A 719 5.18 40.16 -3.59
C TYR A 719 4.18 40.25 -4.76
N ILE A 720 4.60 39.87 -5.97
CA ILE A 720 3.73 39.81 -7.16
C ILE A 720 2.62 38.78 -6.98
N ILE A 721 2.93 37.62 -6.38
CA ILE A 721 1.94 36.57 -6.09
C ILE A 721 0.94 37.07 -5.05
N ASP A 722 1.40 37.63 -3.93
CA ASP A 722 0.57 38.14 -2.85
C ASP A 722 -0.35 39.27 -3.32
N GLN A 723 0.14 40.19 -4.15
CA GLN A 723 -0.69 41.23 -4.80
C GLN A 723 -1.80 40.63 -5.66
N SER A 724 -1.53 39.54 -6.34
CA SER A 724 -2.52 38.91 -7.21
C SER A 724 -3.57 38.11 -6.41
N GLU A 725 -3.23 37.57 -5.24
CA GLU A 725 -4.20 37.00 -4.30
C GLU A 725 -5.14 38.08 -3.75
N GLN A 726 -4.59 39.26 -3.40
CA GLN A 726 -5.41 40.44 -3.03
C GLN A 726 -6.38 40.83 -4.15
N LEU A 727 -5.89 40.86 -5.38
CA LEU A 727 -6.69 41.17 -6.55
C LEU A 727 -7.84 40.18 -6.75
N LYS A 728 -7.56 38.87 -6.62
CA LYS A 728 -8.59 37.83 -6.72
C LYS A 728 -9.67 37.97 -5.64
N CYS A 729 -9.28 38.37 -4.43
CA CYS A 729 -10.22 38.63 -3.33
C CYS A 729 -11.17 39.79 -3.68
N ILE A 730 -10.63 40.89 -4.17
CA ILE A 730 -11.42 42.07 -4.60
C ILE A 730 -12.39 41.68 -5.73
N ILE A 731 -11.90 40.98 -6.77
CA ILE A 731 -12.73 40.52 -7.89
C ILE A 731 -13.86 39.60 -7.39
N SER A 732 -13.56 38.72 -6.46
CA SER A 732 -14.55 37.80 -5.89
C SER A 732 -15.64 38.54 -5.14
N LYS A 733 -15.32 39.58 -4.37
CA LYS A 733 -16.30 40.42 -3.66
C LYS A 733 -17.18 41.20 -4.62
N ILE A 734 -16.61 41.78 -5.68
CA ILE A 734 -17.41 42.49 -6.71
C ILE A 734 -18.33 41.51 -7.44
N ARG A 735 -17.86 40.30 -7.77
CA ARG A 735 -18.70 39.25 -8.38
C ARG A 735 -19.82 38.78 -7.47
N LYS A 736 -19.51 38.61 -6.17
CA LYS A 736 -20.52 38.31 -5.16
C LYS A 736 -21.57 39.39 -5.05
N PHE A 737 -21.16 40.68 -5.00
CA PHE A 737 -22.06 41.79 -5.03
C PHE A 737 -23.02 41.73 -6.24
N ARG A 738 -22.50 41.46 -7.45
CA ARG A 738 -23.36 41.29 -8.64
C ARG A 738 -24.37 40.15 -8.49
N THR A 739 -23.98 39.05 -7.90
CA THR A 739 -24.86 37.91 -7.66
C THR A 739 -25.92 38.22 -6.62
N ASP A 740 -25.54 38.80 -5.50
CA ASP A 740 -26.44 39.14 -4.40
C ASP A 740 -27.51 40.18 -4.81
N TYR A 741 -27.12 41.11 -5.71
CA TYR A 741 -28.02 42.16 -6.22
C TYR A 741 -28.60 41.84 -7.61
N LYS A 742 -28.44 40.60 -8.12
CA LYS A 742 -28.94 40.12 -9.41
C LYS A 742 -28.56 41.01 -10.60
N ILE A 743 -27.33 41.60 -10.54
CA ILE A 743 -26.82 42.50 -11.59
C ILE A 743 -26.21 41.68 -12.73
N SER A 744 -26.67 41.91 -13.96
CA SER A 744 -26.12 41.21 -15.13
C SER A 744 -24.62 41.48 -15.30
N HIS A 745 -23.86 40.44 -15.70
CA HIS A 745 -22.45 40.60 -16.06
C HIS A 745 -22.22 41.57 -17.23
N LYS A 746 -23.24 41.84 -18.03
CA LYS A 746 -23.19 42.80 -19.14
C LYS A 746 -23.35 44.25 -18.70
N GLU A 747 -23.91 44.50 -17.53
CA GLU A 747 -24.06 45.85 -17.01
C GLU A 747 -22.71 46.37 -16.51
N SER A 748 -22.36 47.57 -16.91
CA SER A 748 -21.12 48.22 -16.49
C SER A 748 -21.31 48.96 -15.17
N LEU A 749 -20.44 48.72 -14.20
CA LEU A 749 -20.42 49.37 -12.89
C LEU A 749 -19.24 50.36 -12.80
N LYS A 750 -19.25 51.19 -11.76
CA LYS A 750 -18.13 52.06 -11.42
C LYS A 750 -17.58 51.64 -10.04
N LEU A 751 -16.26 51.65 -9.88
CA LEU A 751 -15.58 51.36 -8.65
C LEU A 751 -14.75 52.57 -8.23
N ILE A 752 -14.91 53.04 -7.00
CA ILE A 752 -14.10 54.05 -6.40
C ILE A 752 -13.33 53.43 -5.24
N ILE A 753 -12.03 53.69 -5.15
CA ILE A 753 -11.13 53.08 -4.18
C ILE A 753 -10.58 54.19 -3.27
N ARG A 754 -10.81 54.06 -1.95
CA ARG A 754 -10.18 54.88 -0.94
C ARG A 754 -9.06 54.09 -0.32
N SER A 755 -7.81 54.43 -0.64
CA SER A 755 -6.63 53.70 -0.20
C SER A 755 -5.40 54.62 -0.21
N ASN A 756 -4.58 54.48 0.81
CA ASN A 756 -3.23 55.08 0.86
C ASN A 756 -2.25 54.33 -0.07
N GLN A 757 -2.58 53.11 -0.49
CA GLN A 757 -1.79 52.33 -1.42
C GLN A 757 -2.44 52.39 -2.81
N ARG A 758 -1.77 53.00 -3.80
CA ARG A 758 -2.23 53.08 -5.20
C ARG A 758 -1.58 51.98 -6.07
N THR A 759 -1.51 50.75 -5.53
CA THR A 759 -0.77 49.63 -6.15
C THR A 759 -1.65 48.57 -6.83
N PHE A 760 -2.98 48.74 -6.76
CA PHE A 760 -3.87 47.73 -7.37
C PHE A 760 -3.80 47.76 -8.90
N LYS A 761 -3.78 46.57 -9.51
CA LYS A 761 -3.76 46.37 -10.98
C LYS A 761 -5.17 46.71 -11.56
N ILE A 762 -5.47 48.00 -11.69
CA ILE A 762 -6.76 48.55 -12.04
C ILE A 762 -7.29 47.97 -13.36
N ASP A 763 -6.47 47.82 -14.39
CA ASP A 763 -6.85 47.30 -15.69
C ASP A 763 -7.43 45.88 -15.62
N ILE A 764 -6.86 45.05 -14.73
CA ILE A 764 -7.36 43.68 -14.50
C ILE A 764 -8.74 43.75 -13.80
N ILE A 765 -8.89 44.57 -12.75
CA ILE A 765 -10.16 44.71 -12.03
C ILE A 765 -11.24 45.21 -12.98
N LYS A 766 -10.90 46.23 -13.79
CA LYS A 766 -11.79 46.82 -14.79
C LYS A 766 -12.30 45.77 -15.77
N LYS A 767 -11.41 44.95 -16.32
CA LYS A 767 -11.77 43.89 -17.27
C LYS A 767 -12.57 42.75 -16.62
N MET A 768 -12.08 42.21 -15.49
CA MET A 768 -12.67 41.04 -14.85
C MET A 768 -14.03 41.29 -14.20
N CYS A 769 -14.32 42.55 -13.87
CA CYS A 769 -15.58 42.95 -13.25
C CYS A 769 -16.48 43.76 -14.15
N ASN A 770 -16.14 43.98 -15.44
CA ASN A 770 -16.84 44.82 -16.38
C ASN A 770 -17.16 46.21 -15.79
N LEU A 771 -16.08 46.97 -15.47
CA LEU A 771 -16.22 48.33 -14.91
C LEU A 771 -15.93 49.38 -15.98
N SER A 772 -16.78 50.40 -16.05
CA SER A 772 -16.56 51.53 -16.95
C SER A 772 -15.51 52.51 -16.41
N LEU A 773 -15.42 52.60 -15.07
CA LEU A 773 -14.50 53.49 -14.38
C LEU A 773 -13.95 52.84 -13.14
N VAL A 774 -12.65 53.04 -12.85
CA VAL A 774 -12.01 52.73 -11.58
C VAL A 774 -11.17 53.97 -11.21
N GLU A 775 -11.46 54.58 -10.10
CA GLU A 775 -10.78 55.81 -9.64
C GLU A 775 -10.40 55.70 -8.18
N TYR A 776 -9.38 56.46 -7.79
CA TYR A 776 -8.99 56.62 -6.38
C TYR A 776 -9.58 57.90 -5.83
N THR A 777 -10.00 57.89 -4.56
CA THR A 777 -10.46 59.06 -3.81
C THR A 777 -9.88 59.06 -2.40
N ASP A 778 -9.80 60.22 -1.82
CA ASP A 778 -9.48 60.37 -0.39
C ASP A 778 -10.77 60.68 0.42
N GLU A 779 -11.92 60.91 -0.25
CA GLU A 779 -13.20 61.25 0.33
C GLU A 779 -14.12 60.06 0.51
N LEU A 780 -15.08 60.16 1.41
CA LEU A 780 -16.20 59.21 1.54
C LEU A 780 -17.17 59.32 0.37
N VAL A 781 -17.56 58.18 -0.18
CA VAL A 781 -18.50 58.13 -1.29
C VAL A 781 -19.88 57.75 -0.76
N GLU A 782 -20.78 58.71 -0.72
CA GLU A 782 -22.16 58.51 -0.31
C GLU A 782 -22.93 57.72 -1.36
N ASN A 783 -24.03 57.07 -0.94
CA ASN A 783 -24.94 56.32 -1.81
C ASN A 783 -24.22 55.23 -2.65
N SER A 784 -23.33 54.46 -2.06
CA SER A 784 -22.61 53.38 -2.69
C SER A 784 -22.70 52.09 -1.86
N TYR A 785 -22.54 50.94 -2.51
CA TYR A 785 -22.21 49.72 -1.76
C TYR A 785 -20.74 49.70 -1.47
N SER A 786 -20.37 49.52 -0.19
CA SER A 786 -18.96 49.53 0.23
C SER A 786 -18.56 48.23 0.85
N PHE A 787 -17.28 47.86 0.67
CA PHE A 787 -16.62 46.79 1.40
C PHE A 787 -15.16 47.18 1.68
N ILE A 788 -14.60 46.60 2.75
CA ILE A 788 -13.22 46.83 3.15
C ILE A 788 -12.41 45.57 2.86
N GLU A 789 -11.27 45.77 2.26
CA GLU A 789 -10.30 44.69 2.01
C GLU A 789 -8.88 45.26 2.05
N TYR A 790 -7.94 44.61 2.72
CA TYR A 790 -6.52 44.99 2.83
C TYR A 790 -6.34 46.44 3.20
N SER A 791 -7.04 46.92 4.25
CA SER A 791 -7.04 48.32 4.73
C SER A 791 -7.42 49.37 3.68
N SER A 792 -8.11 48.97 2.65
CA SER A 792 -8.66 49.84 1.60
C SER A 792 -10.17 49.70 1.54
N GLU A 793 -10.86 50.80 1.26
CA GLU A 793 -12.31 50.82 1.07
C GLU A 793 -12.64 50.87 -0.40
N PHE A 794 -13.61 50.07 -0.82
CA PHE A 794 -14.06 49.95 -2.19
C PHE A 794 -15.54 50.32 -2.25
N PHE A 795 -15.89 51.28 -3.10
CA PHE A 795 -17.23 51.76 -3.28
C PHE A 795 -17.73 51.45 -4.69
N ILE A 796 -18.78 50.64 -4.79
CA ILE A 796 -19.43 50.34 -6.06
C ILE A 796 -20.56 51.33 -6.25
N THR A 797 -20.54 52.07 -7.40
CA THR A 797 -21.52 53.08 -7.77
C THR A 797 -22.12 52.80 -9.14
N GLY A 798 -23.16 53.58 -9.51
CA GLY A 798 -23.82 53.49 -10.84
C GLY A 798 -25.06 52.62 -10.88
N TYR A 799 -25.48 52.07 -9.75
CA TYR A 799 -26.65 51.18 -9.66
C TYR A 799 -27.77 51.68 -8.73
N ILE A 800 -27.60 52.82 -8.07
CA ILE A 800 -28.42 53.24 -6.93
C ILE A 800 -29.90 53.52 -7.29
N ASN A 801 -30.19 53.87 -8.53
CA ASN A 801 -31.58 54.22 -8.93
C ASN A 801 -32.55 53.05 -9.10
N ARG A 802 -32.06 51.76 -9.04
CA ARG A 802 -32.91 50.56 -9.06
C ARG A 802 -32.93 49.83 -7.70
N GLN A 803 -32.19 50.33 -6.72
CA GLN A 803 -31.96 49.59 -5.47
C GLN A 803 -33.16 49.56 -4.51
N ASN A 804 -34.04 50.54 -4.49
CA ASN A 804 -35.09 50.58 -3.47
C ASN A 804 -36.13 49.45 -3.59
N GLU A 805 -36.43 48.98 -4.82
CA GLU A 805 -37.34 47.86 -5.02
C GLU A 805 -36.66 46.52 -4.76
N ASN A 806 -35.44 46.33 -5.29
CA ASN A 806 -34.72 45.05 -5.14
C ASN A 806 -34.10 44.83 -3.73
N LEU A 807 -33.79 45.89 -2.97
CA LEU A 807 -33.30 45.77 -1.60
C LEU A 807 -34.41 45.31 -0.65
N LEU A 808 -35.62 45.85 -0.87
CA LEU A 808 -36.78 45.42 -0.07
C LEU A 808 -37.12 43.94 -0.32
N ASP A 809 -37.12 43.48 -1.57
CA ASP A 809 -37.36 42.10 -1.96
C ASP A 809 -36.29 41.18 -1.41
N ASN A 810 -35.01 41.55 -1.49
CA ASN A 810 -33.92 40.72 -0.92
C ASN A 810 -33.95 40.66 0.64
N ILE A 811 -34.36 41.72 1.30
CA ILE A 811 -34.55 41.73 2.77
C ILE A 811 -35.75 40.84 3.10
N ILE A 812 -36.83 40.92 2.33
CA ILE A 812 -38.02 40.08 2.53
C ILE A 812 -37.65 38.58 2.31
N ASP A 813 -36.98 38.25 1.21
CA ASP A 813 -36.51 36.88 0.90
C ASP A 813 -35.58 36.33 2.01
N ARG A 814 -34.68 37.16 2.53
CA ARG A 814 -33.83 36.78 3.67
C ARG A 814 -34.61 36.60 4.96
N ILE A 815 -35.58 37.44 5.21
CA ILE A 815 -36.45 37.28 6.40
C ILE A 815 -37.28 36.01 6.27
N GLU A 816 -37.83 35.69 5.11
CA GLU A 816 -38.54 34.44 4.87
C GLU A 816 -37.64 33.22 4.97
N TYR A 817 -36.43 33.28 4.43
CA TYR A 817 -35.43 32.22 4.59
C TYR A 817 -35.09 31.94 6.06
N PHE A 818 -34.81 33.00 6.85
CA PHE A 818 -34.54 32.84 8.27
C PHE A 818 -35.76 32.39 9.07
N LYS A 819 -36.98 32.82 8.73
CA LYS A 819 -38.21 32.30 9.32
C LYS A 819 -38.40 30.82 9.00
N GLY A 820 -38.07 30.35 7.81
CA GLY A 820 -38.10 28.95 7.42
C GLY A 820 -37.03 28.13 8.16
N PHE A 821 -35.85 28.71 8.42
CA PHE A 821 -34.78 28.08 9.16
C PHE A 821 -35.12 27.93 10.67
N ILE A 822 -35.70 28.98 11.26
CA ILE A 822 -36.18 28.99 12.64
C ILE A 822 -37.28 27.94 12.82
N ARG A 823 -38.25 27.84 11.89
CA ARG A 823 -39.29 26.78 11.94
C ARG A 823 -38.71 25.36 11.93
N LYS A 824 -37.72 25.14 11.09
CA LYS A 824 -37.02 23.81 11.06
C LYS A 824 -36.23 23.48 12.32
N ILE A 825 -35.71 24.50 13.02
CA ILE A 825 -35.06 24.31 14.31
C ILE A 825 -36.10 24.04 15.39
N GLU A 826 -37.21 24.77 15.41
CA GLU A 826 -38.31 24.56 16.35
C GLU A 826 -38.98 23.19 16.19
N GLU A 827 -39.10 22.68 14.96
CA GLU A 827 -39.57 21.32 14.66
C GLU A 827 -38.59 20.22 15.12
N LYS A 828 -37.31 20.53 15.19
CA LYS A 828 -36.27 19.61 15.68
C LYS A 828 -36.09 19.66 17.20
N LEU A 829 -36.59 20.69 17.86
CA LEU A 829 -36.53 20.86 19.29
C LEU A 829 -37.82 20.36 19.99
N LYS A 830 -38.89 20.09 19.23
CA LYS A 830 -40.08 19.33 19.66
C LYS A 830 -39.87 17.83 19.37
#